data_482e5a574732ce96188ef1ef059a5bc4
#
_entry.id   482e5a574732ce96188ef1ef059a5bc4
#
_cell.length_a   1.000
_cell.length_b   1.000
_cell.length_c   1.000
_cell.angle_alpha   90.00
_cell.angle_beta   90.00
_cell.angle_gamma   90.00
#
_symmetry.space_group_name_H-M   'P 1'
#
loop_
_entity.id
_entity.type
_entity.pdbx_description
1 polymer ?
#
loop_
_entity_poly.entity_id
_entity_poly.type
_entity_poly.pdbx_seq_one_letter_code
_entity_poly.pdbx_strand_id
1 'polypeptide(L)'
;MIRLASIRGGLIAAALFAASLTPSAAVATDDGVWSLLSFPPPAARVQHAAIYDPVRNRMLVFGGLVGSTLKNDVWELSLAGTPTWKPLAVAGTPPSARRGATAIYDPVRDRMLVYGGAAPGALSDVWALSLGASPAWTLLAPTGTPPPTRSGHSAVYDPVRDRMVVFGGQSGLTYRSDAWALALAGTPAWTNMAPSGGPPDARARHSGIYDSVRDRLVVFGGNDTGGPKGDLWALSFAGTPTWTLLTPSGTPPPARTGHKAIYDATRDRMVLFGGDDASGDPPGTSWALAFASPAWAQLAPSGSIPVGRYDHVAVLDTAGDRMLVFGGLADQPTNATLSLSLSGSTAWTTLAPLGGPAPPRYGHAAAYDAPRDRMIVFGGHGESGALLQDAWALALGTQAWGNLNPTGTKPIARDGHLMVYDSTHDRVLVFGGSDASHNEMNDVWSLTLGATPAWTKLNPAGTPPPERFGACGVYDPAGDRLVVFGGAGVLIYNDAWALTLSGTPTWTQLTPSGTPPPARFLAGSARNPVTNSMVVFGGTDSTLMNDAWTLSLSGSPAWTQISASGTPPSQRYQPTAIYDQSRDRLVVFGGFDGVTFCGDTWALALTGAPAWTQLLPTGLSPTPRYGHTAVYDTVRKSMLVYAGLDGVLKDDTYELLFGDVTAVADAPVAPAAMTLHAPYPNPFRSSAAIDFELARAREGRIAVYDVHGRLVRELRRGLLPEGSSSLRWDGTDERGVLVAAGTYFYRIESAGAAQTRKVVLLR
;
A
#
# COMPACT_ATOMS: atom_id res chain seq x y z
N MET A 1 -30.77 25.08 -17.28
CA MET A 1 -29.38 25.42 -17.67
C MET A 1 -28.76 26.29 -16.58
N ILE A 2 -28.12 25.71 -15.59
CA ILE A 2 -27.35 26.45 -14.58
C ILE A 2 -25.88 26.26 -14.93
N ARG A 3 -25.25 27.33 -15.37
CA ARG A 3 -23.79 27.38 -15.68
C ARG A 3 -23.01 27.30 -14.37
N LEU A 4 -22.16 26.33 -14.23
CA LEU A 4 -21.10 26.29 -13.20
C LEU A 4 -20.05 27.35 -13.55
N ALA A 5 -20.01 28.42 -12.75
CA ALA A 5 -18.97 29.43 -12.81
C ALA A 5 -17.71 28.90 -12.10
N SER A 6 -16.59 29.04 -12.79
CA SER A 6 -15.26 28.75 -12.27
C SER A 6 -14.90 29.68 -11.12
N ILE A 7 -14.55 29.14 -9.97
CA ILE A 7 -13.95 29.88 -8.87
C ILE A 7 -12.43 29.64 -8.92
N ARG A 8 -11.70 30.69 -9.24
CA ARG A 8 -10.24 30.76 -9.11
C ARG A 8 -9.85 31.17 -7.68
N GLY A 9 -8.92 30.42 -7.11
CA GLY A 9 -7.82 30.87 -6.29
C GLY A 9 -8.11 31.60 -4.99
N GLY A 10 -7.83 30.91 -3.87
CA GLY A 10 -7.54 31.54 -2.59
C GLY A 10 -6.67 30.58 -1.76
N LEU A 11 -5.36 30.88 -1.68
CA LEU A 11 -4.45 30.22 -0.75
C LEU A 11 -4.88 30.55 0.69
N ILE A 12 -5.25 29.55 1.45
CA ILE A 12 -5.31 29.63 2.93
C ILE A 12 -4.28 28.63 3.47
N ALA A 13 -3.27 29.18 4.14
CA ALA A 13 -2.27 28.41 4.88
C ALA A 13 -2.96 27.75 6.10
N ALA A 14 -3.00 26.42 6.14
CA ALA A 14 -3.42 25.66 7.29
C ALA A 14 -2.18 25.30 8.14
N ALA A 15 -2.15 25.77 9.37
CA ALA A 15 -1.15 25.41 10.37
C ALA A 15 -1.34 23.94 10.79
N LEU A 16 -0.31 23.11 10.60
CA LEU A 16 -0.25 21.73 11.07
C LEU A 16 0.09 21.72 12.57
N PHE A 17 -0.88 21.32 13.40
CA PHE A 17 -0.60 20.83 14.76
C PHE A 17 -0.22 19.35 14.65
N ALA A 18 1.04 19.03 14.87
CA ALA A 18 1.51 17.66 15.02
C ALA A 18 1.20 17.18 16.46
N ALA A 19 0.14 16.38 16.59
CA ALA A 19 -0.08 15.59 17.79
C ALA A 19 0.67 14.26 17.65
N SER A 20 1.60 14.00 18.54
CA SER A 20 2.29 12.72 18.67
C SER A 20 1.32 11.65 19.19
N LEU A 21 0.85 10.77 18.31
CA LEU A 21 0.06 9.61 18.67
C LEU A 21 0.98 8.39 18.76
N THR A 22 1.19 7.91 19.99
CA THR A 22 1.64 6.52 20.22
C THR A 22 0.54 5.57 19.78
N PRO A 23 0.81 4.49 19.02
CA PRO A 23 -0.21 3.53 18.67
C PRO A 23 -0.56 2.67 19.89
N SER A 24 -1.62 3.04 20.61
CA SER A 24 -2.32 2.08 21.45
C SER A 24 -3.14 1.17 20.52
N ALA A 25 -3.09 -0.14 20.74
CA ALA A 25 -4.00 -1.06 20.08
C ALA A 25 -5.44 -0.62 20.39
N ALA A 26 -6.13 -0.09 19.39
CA ALA A 26 -7.50 0.36 19.54
C ALA A 26 -8.39 -0.86 19.75
N VAL A 27 -9.09 -0.89 20.89
CA VAL A 27 -10.20 -1.82 21.11
C VAL A 27 -11.34 -1.34 20.22
N ALA A 28 -11.88 -2.23 19.36
CA ALA A 28 -13.02 -1.90 18.53
C ALA A 28 -14.20 -1.51 19.42
N THR A 29 -14.66 -0.27 19.30
CA THR A 29 -15.86 0.24 19.96
C THR A 29 -17.08 0.00 19.06
N ASP A 30 -18.30 0.21 19.56
CA ASP A 30 -19.52 0.21 18.71
C ASP A 30 -19.43 1.24 17.57
N ASP A 31 -18.59 2.27 17.74
CA ASP A 31 -18.31 3.31 16.75
C ASP A 31 -17.43 2.82 15.61
N GLY A 32 -16.65 1.75 15.84
CA GLY A 32 -15.77 1.11 14.86
C GLY A 32 -14.34 1.68 14.81
N VAL A 33 -13.52 1.04 13.97
CA VAL A 33 -12.12 1.43 13.73
C VAL A 33 -11.88 1.56 12.23
N TRP A 34 -11.45 2.73 11.78
CA TRP A 34 -11.00 2.93 10.42
C TRP A 34 -9.59 2.38 10.19
N SER A 35 -9.41 1.65 9.11
CA SER A 35 -8.11 1.24 8.60
C SER A 35 -8.00 1.47 7.10
N LEU A 36 -6.80 1.79 6.63
CA LEU A 36 -6.50 1.91 5.21
C LEU A 36 -6.10 0.54 4.66
N LEU A 37 -6.87 0.01 3.71
CA LEU A 37 -6.68 -1.34 3.16
C LEU A 37 -5.74 -1.40 1.97
N SER A 38 -5.73 -0.38 1.12
CA SER A 38 -4.86 -0.35 -0.05
C SER A 38 -4.14 0.97 -0.14
N PHE A 39 -2.86 0.89 -0.50
CA PHE A 39 -2.01 2.05 -0.72
C PHE A 39 -1.71 2.17 -2.21
N PRO A 40 -1.82 3.36 -2.80
CA PRO A 40 -1.24 3.58 -4.11
C PRO A 40 0.27 3.32 -4.05
N PRO A 41 0.92 2.94 -5.17
CA PRO A 41 2.37 2.90 -5.19
C PRO A 41 2.93 4.28 -4.81
N PRO A 42 4.18 4.35 -4.32
CA PRO A 42 4.76 5.64 -4.00
C PRO A 42 4.65 6.59 -5.19
N ALA A 43 4.33 7.86 -4.93
CA ALA A 43 4.27 8.87 -5.98
C ALA A 43 5.56 8.87 -6.82
N ALA A 44 5.43 9.18 -8.12
CA ALA A 44 6.54 9.30 -9.05
C ALA A 44 7.64 10.20 -8.48
N ARG A 45 8.86 9.66 -8.37
CA ARG A 45 9.96 10.33 -7.64
C ARG A 45 11.33 10.08 -8.24
N VAL A 46 12.23 11.03 -7.98
CA VAL A 46 13.62 10.99 -8.41
C VAL A 46 14.57 11.19 -7.25
N GLN A 47 15.83 10.73 -7.39
CA GLN A 47 16.91 10.91 -6.40
C GLN A 47 16.54 10.40 -4.99
N HIS A 48 15.67 9.42 -4.90
CA HIS A 48 15.37 8.68 -3.68
C HIS A 48 16.47 7.63 -3.41
N ALA A 49 16.50 7.09 -2.18
CA ALA A 49 17.41 6.02 -1.81
C ALA A 49 16.63 4.70 -1.67
N ALA A 50 17.29 3.56 -1.87
CA ALA A 50 16.68 2.26 -1.66
C ALA A 50 17.68 1.21 -1.18
N ILE A 51 17.14 0.20 -0.48
CA ILE A 51 17.83 -1.03 -0.13
C ILE A 51 16.96 -2.25 -0.45
N TYR A 52 17.59 -3.41 -0.58
CA TYR A 52 16.92 -4.69 -0.48
C TYR A 52 17.10 -5.26 0.94
N ASP A 53 16.02 -5.65 1.60
CA ASP A 53 15.98 -6.33 2.88
C ASP A 53 15.79 -7.84 2.61
N PRO A 54 16.88 -8.65 2.66
CA PRO A 54 16.81 -10.06 2.31
C PRO A 54 16.11 -10.90 3.40
N VAL A 55 16.03 -10.40 4.63
CA VAL A 55 15.41 -11.11 5.75
C VAL A 55 13.90 -11.16 5.56
N ARG A 56 13.31 -10.08 5.05
CA ARG A 56 11.86 -9.96 4.86
C ARG A 56 11.45 -10.00 3.39
N ASN A 57 12.40 -10.25 2.49
CA ASN A 57 12.21 -10.28 1.04
C ASN A 57 11.41 -9.07 0.55
N ARG A 58 11.96 -7.87 0.75
CA ARG A 58 11.34 -6.60 0.38
C ARG A 58 12.36 -5.55 -0.07
N MET A 59 11.91 -4.65 -0.93
CA MET A 59 12.65 -3.42 -1.24
C MET A 59 12.11 -2.29 -0.37
N LEU A 60 12.99 -1.49 0.23
CA LEU A 60 12.65 -0.26 0.94
C LEU A 60 13.10 0.94 0.15
N VAL A 61 12.25 1.96 0.09
CA VAL A 61 12.51 3.24 -0.60
C VAL A 61 12.36 4.38 0.40
N PHE A 62 13.32 5.30 0.42
CA PHE A 62 13.29 6.47 1.31
C PHE A 62 13.42 7.78 0.54
N GLY A 63 12.56 8.74 0.84
CA GLY A 63 12.69 10.14 0.47
C GLY A 63 12.63 10.42 -1.05
N GLY A 64 13.47 11.33 -1.52
CA GLY A 64 13.52 11.78 -2.91
C GLY A 64 12.72 13.04 -3.17
N LEU A 65 12.54 13.37 -4.44
CA LEU A 65 11.80 14.54 -4.93
C LEU A 65 10.55 14.07 -5.68
N VAL A 66 9.39 14.56 -5.28
CA VAL A 66 8.08 14.35 -5.92
C VAL A 66 7.60 15.73 -6.41
N GLY A 67 7.56 15.93 -7.72
CA GLY A 67 7.38 17.28 -8.30
C GLY A 67 8.44 18.24 -7.75
N SER A 68 8.04 19.27 -7.00
CA SER A 68 8.95 20.22 -6.31
C SER A 68 9.14 19.91 -4.81
N THR A 69 8.50 18.86 -4.28
CA THR A 69 8.45 18.57 -2.84
C THR A 69 9.45 17.49 -2.46
N LEU A 70 10.35 17.80 -1.52
CA LEU A 70 11.22 16.80 -0.91
C LEU A 70 10.40 15.89 0.02
N LYS A 71 10.77 14.61 0.07
CA LYS A 71 10.12 13.59 0.91
C LYS A 71 11.07 13.01 1.94
N ASN A 72 10.50 12.47 3.03
CA ASN A 72 11.18 11.69 4.06
C ASN A 72 10.37 10.43 4.46
N ASP A 73 9.40 10.09 3.63
CA ASP A 73 8.59 8.89 3.77
C ASP A 73 9.43 7.62 3.49
N VAL A 74 9.01 6.52 4.09
CA VAL A 74 9.56 5.19 3.81
C VAL A 74 8.46 4.32 3.24
N TRP A 75 8.76 3.68 2.12
CA TRP A 75 7.87 2.73 1.46
C TRP A 75 8.52 1.36 1.38
N GLU A 76 7.72 0.31 1.53
CA GLU A 76 8.16 -1.05 1.26
C GLU A 76 7.42 -1.65 0.07
N LEU A 77 8.16 -2.34 -0.79
CA LEU A 77 7.63 -3.28 -1.78
C LEU A 77 7.88 -4.68 -1.24
N SER A 78 6.83 -5.34 -0.77
CA SER A 78 6.90 -6.77 -0.44
C SER A 78 7.11 -7.57 -1.71
N LEU A 79 7.99 -8.58 -1.66
CA LEU A 79 8.30 -9.48 -2.78
C LEU A 79 7.93 -10.94 -2.46
N ALA A 80 7.46 -11.18 -1.24
CA ALA A 80 6.91 -12.47 -0.83
C ALA A 80 5.49 -12.62 -1.37
N GLY A 81 5.29 -13.55 -2.30
CA GLY A 81 4.03 -13.69 -3.04
C GLY A 81 3.89 -12.64 -4.13
N THR A 82 2.69 -12.07 -4.25
CA THR A 82 2.46 -10.99 -5.21
C THR A 82 3.10 -9.68 -4.71
N PRO A 83 3.94 -9.02 -5.52
CA PRO A 83 4.56 -7.77 -5.10
C PRO A 83 3.52 -6.71 -4.72
N THR A 84 3.69 -6.05 -3.56
CA THR A 84 2.73 -5.06 -3.04
C THR A 84 3.45 -3.89 -2.40
N TRP A 85 3.09 -2.66 -2.79
CA TRP A 85 3.58 -1.45 -2.15
C TRP A 85 2.75 -1.09 -0.91
N LYS A 86 3.41 -0.65 0.16
CA LYS A 86 2.77 0.03 1.31
C LYS A 86 3.72 1.02 1.96
N PRO A 87 3.24 2.10 2.58
CA PRO A 87 4.07 2.92 3.44
C PRO A 87 4.53 2.10 4.66
N LEU A 88 5.80 2.24 5.02
CA LEU A 88 6.31 1.62 6.23
C LEU A 88 6.02 2.56 7.42
N ALA A 89 5.22 2.09 8.36
CA ALA A 89 5.01 2.81 9.60
C ALA A 89 6.30 2.77 10.45
N VAL A 90 6.83 3.93 10.76
CA VAL A 90 8.10 4.07 11.49
C VAL A 90 7.93 4.98 12.69
N ALA A 91 8.49 4.58 13.84
CA ALA A 91 8.53 5.39 15.06
C ALA A 91 9.76 6.32 15.08
N GLY A 92 9.77 7.23 16.03
CA GLY A 92 10.87 8.19 16.23
C GLY A 92 10.80 9.38 15.27
N THR A 93 11.73 10.31 15.43
CA THR A 93 11.84 11.48 14.55
C THR A 93 12.52 11.08 13.25
N PRO A 94 11.88 11.23 12.09
CA PRO A 94 12.50 10.87 10.82
C PRO A 94 13.59 11.88 10.43
N PRO A 95 14.52 11.49 9.51
CA PRO A 95 15.42 12.44 8.87
C PRO A 95 14.62 13.57 8.21
N SER A 96 15.23 14.75 8.04
CA SER A 96 14.65 15.82 7.22
C SER A 96 14.37 15.30 5.80
N ALA A 97 13.30 15.80 5.18
CA ALA A 97 12.95 15.48 3.80
C ALA A 97 14.11 15.84 2.86
N ARG A 98 14.56 14.88 2.02
CA ARG A 98 15.82 15.02 1.25
C ARG A 98 15.85 14.23 -0.04
N ARG A 99 16.70 14.65 -0.95
CA ARG A 99 17.03 13.96 -2.20
C ARG A 99 18.53 13.69 -2.31
N GLY A 100 18.92 12.75 -3.16
CA GLY A 100 20.33 12.44 -3.44
C GLY A 100 21.11 11.87 -2.25
N ALA A 101 20.41 11.37 -1.23
CA ALA A 101 21.00 10.57 -0.16
C ALA A 101 21.33 9.17 -0.67
N THR A 102 22.23 8.49 0.01
CA THR A 102 22.47 7.06 -0.20
C THR A 102 21.97 6.24 0.96
N ALA A 103 21.63 4.98 0.69
CA ALA A 103 21.26 4.02 1.71
C ALA A 103 22.00 2.70 1.52
N ILE A 104 22.33 2.05 2.64
CA ILE A 104 22.84 0.68 2.66
C ILE A 104 22.05 -0.17 3.65
N TYR A 105 22.03 -1.47 3.43
CA TYR A 105 21.55 -2.44 4.41
C TYR A 105 22.74 -2.88 5.29
N ASP A 106 22.59 -2.75 6.60
CA ASP A 106 23.51 -3.27 7.62
C ASP A 106 22.96 -4.62 8.12
N PRO A 107 23.50 -5.74 7.63
CA PRO A 107 22.97 -7.07 7.95
C PRO A 107 23.31 -7.53 9.38
N VAL A 108 24.33 -6.93 10.01
CA VAL A 108 24.74 -7.28 11.37
C VAL A 108 23.73 -6.76 12.39
N ARG A 109 23.17 -5.57 12.13
CA ARG A 109 22.25 -4.89 13.06
C ARG A 109 20.83 -4.81 12.53
N ASP A 110 20.54 -5.46 11.39
CA ASP A 110 19.25 -5.52 10.73
C ASP A 110 18.60 -4.12 10.59
N ARG A 111 19.31 -3.22 9.90
CA ARG A 111 18.89 -1.83 9.74
C ARG A 111 19.26 -1.25 8.39
N MET A 112 18.50 -0.24 7.96
CA MET A 112 18.85 0.63 6.85
C MET A 112 19.64 1.83 7.39
N LEU A 113 20.80 2.11 6.84
CA LEU A 113 21.54 3.35 7.11
C LEU A 113 21.35 4.32 5.95
N VAL A 114 21.00 5.56 6.28
CA VAL A 114 20.87 6.67 5.32
C VAL A 114 21.91 7.72 5.63
N TYR A 115 22.66 8.15 4.62
CA TYR A 115 23.70 9.17 4.77
C TYR A 115 23.54 10.32 3.79
N GLY A 116 23.70 11.55 4.28
CA GLY A 116 23.79 12.77 3.49
C GLY A 116 22.54 13.10 2.69
N GLY A 117 22.73 13.58 1.45
CA GLY A 117 21.67 14.10 0.61
C GLY A 117 21.58 15.62 0.64
N ALA A 118 20.47 16.17 0.15
CA ALA A 118 20.22 17.61 0.13
C ALA A 118 18.79 17.97 0.58
N ALA A 119 18.67 18.99 1.50
CA ALA A 119 17.43 19.50 2.05
C ALA A 119 17.56 20.93 2.63
N PRO A 120 17.35 21.99 1.93
CA PRO A 120 17.72 22.37 0.58
C PRO A 120 19.23 22.36 0.32
N GLY A 121 20.09 22.48 1.35
CA GLY A 121 21.55 22.35 1.26
C GLY A 121 22.01 20.90 1.41
N ALA A 122 23.27 20.62 1.08
CA ALA A 122 23.85 19.30 1.26
C ALA A 122 24.05 18.95 2.74
N LEU A 123 23.86 17.69 3.09
CA LEU A 123 23.85 17.14 4.45
C LEU A 123 25.03 16.19 4.68
N SER A 124 25.33 15.89 5.97
CA SER A 124 26.36 14.92 6.38
C SER A 124 25.90 14.06 7.58
N ASP A 125 24.65 14.11 7.94
CA ASP A 125 24.06 13.31 9.00
C ASP A 125 23.91 11.84 8.59
N VAL A 126 23.97 10.95 9.59
CA VAL A 126 23.77 9.51 9.42
C VAL A 126 22.56 9.08 10.24
N TRP A 127 21.63 8.43 9.62
CA TRP A 127 20.43 7.92 10.25
C TRP A 127 20.34 6.40 10.12
N ALA A 128 19.84 5.76 11.15
CA ALA A 128 19.58 4.33 11.17
C ALA A 128 18.07 4.11 11.32
N LEU A 129 17.50 3.30 10.42
CA LEU A 129 16.15 2.76 10.54
C LEU A 129 16.26 1.29 10.91
N SER A 130 15.83 0.93 12.12
CA SER A 130 15.71 -0.49 12.52
C SER A 130 14.61 -1.15 11.69
N LEU A 131 14.81 -2.43 11.31
CA LEU A 131 13.89 -3.15 10.41
C LEU A 131 13.10 -4.26 11.10
N GLY A 132 13.24 -4.41 12.43
CA GLY A 132 12.52 -5.37 13.25
C GLY A 132 11.00 -5.15 13.27
N ALA A 133 10.33 -5.75 14.25
CA ALA A 133 8.87 -5.71 14.38
C ALA A 133 8.30 -4.28 14.57
N SER A 134 9.10 -3.38 15.14
CA SER A 134 8.75 -1.97 15.33
C SER A 134 9.84 -1.09 14.74
N PRO A 135 9.79 -0.79 13.43
CA PRO A 135 10.78 0.06 12.78
C PRO A 135 10.84 1.44 13.42
N ALA A 136 12.05 1.93 13.68
CA ALA A 136 12.25 3.24 14.30
C ALA A 136 13.49 3.94 13.77
N TRP A 137 13.39 5.27 13.57
CA TRP A 137 14.51 6.10 13.21
C TRP A 137 15.36 6.48 14.42
N THR A 138 16.67 6.45 14.25
CA THR A 138 17.68 6.93 15.21
C THR A 138 18.72 7.74 14.48
N LEU A 139 18.96 8.97 14.93
CA LEU A 139 20.11 9.75 14.48
C LEU A 139 21.39 9.16 15.11
N LEU A 140 22.33 8.74 14.28
CA LEU A 140 23.63 8.30 14.77
C LEU A 140 24.54 9.52 15.02
N ALA A 141 25.36 9.45 16.05
CA ALA A 141 26.37 10.43 16.38
C ALA A 141 27.78 9.81 16.27
N PRO A 142 28.29 9.58 15.05
CA PRO A 142 29.60 8.99 14.87
C PRO A 142 30.70 9.90 15.44
N THR A 143 31.72 9.30 16.01
CA THR A 143 32.95 9.98 16.43
C THR A 143 33.86 10.24 15.21
N GLY A 144 34.94 10.97 15.40
CA GLY A 144 35.87 11.36 14.35
C GLY A 144 35.39 12.55 13.52
N THR A 145 36.18 12.96 12.54
CA THR A 145 35.81 14.03 11.62
C THR A 145 34.85 13.50 10.56
N PRO A 146 33.63 14.00 10.47
CA PRO A 146 32.70 13.54 9.43
C PRO A 146 33.13 14.01 8.04
N PRO A 147 32.74 13.28 6.98
CA PRO A 147 32.93 13.77 5.62
C PRO A 147 32.23 15.12 5.45
N PRO A 148 32.75 16.03 4.61
CA PRO A 148 32.01 17.22 4.21
C PRO A 148 30.62 16.88 3.66
N THR A 149 29.66 17.80 3.84
CA THR A 149 28.29 17.65 3.33
C THR A 149 28.26 17.28 1.87
N ARG A 150 27.37 16.34 1.47
CA ARG A 150 27.31 15.83 0.11
C ARG A 150 25.98 15.22 -0.31
N SER A 151 25.69 15.29 -1.60
CA SER A 151 24.58 14.58 -2.25
C SER A 151 25.07 13.90 -3.54
N GLY A 152 24.35 12.90 -4.05
CA GLY A 152 24.72 12.18 -5.28
C GLY A 152 26.03 11.41 -5.19
N HIS A 153 26.50 11.10 -3.98
CA HIS A 153 27.64 10.21 -3.71
C HIS A 153 27.20 8.74 -3.86
N SER A 154 28.15 7.81 -3.87
CA SER A 154 27.86 6.37 -3.71
C SER A 154 28.20 5.92 -2.29
N ALA A 155 27.50 4.89 -1.81
CA ALA A 155 27.81 4.19 -0.57
C ALA A 155 27.64 2.69 -0.75
N VAL A 156 28.54 1.92 -0.14
CA VAL A 156 28.49 0.45 -0.10
C VAL A 156 28.76 -0.05 1.31
N TYR A 157 28.21 -1.22 1.64
CA TYR A 157 28.58 -1.94 2.85
C TYR A 157 29.77 -2.86 2.58
N ASP A 158 30.83 -2.73 3.38
CA ASP A 158 31.99 -3.63 3.42
C ASP A 158 31.77 -4.64 4.55
N PRO A 159 31.36 -5.89 4.23
CA PRO A 159 31.05 -6.90 5.24
C PRO A 159 32.30 -7.47 5.93
N VAL A 160 33.48 -7.35 5.31
CA VAL A 160 34.72 -7.85 5.88
C VAL A 160 35.17 -7.01 7.06
N ARG A 161 34.93 -5.69 7.00
CA ARG A 161 35.37 -4.74 8.04
C ARG A 161 34.22 -4.10 8.79
N ASP A 162 32.97 -4.55 8.56
CA ASP A 162 31.74 -4.02 9.16
C ASP A 162 31.69 -2.49 9.11
N ARG A 163 31.69 -1.94 7.90
CA ARG A 163 31.70 -0.49 7.67
C ARG A 163 30.91 -0.07 6.44
N MET A 164 30.44 1.17 6.44
CA MET A 164 29.93 1.84 5.25
C MET A 164 31.09 2.60 4.60
N VAL A 165 31.31 2.41 3.30
CA VAL A 165 32.27 3.18 2.51
C VAL A 165 31.54 4.13 1.59
N VAL A 166 31.92 5.41 1.61
CA VAL A 166 31.33 6.51 0.85
C VAL A 166 32.35 7.09 -0.10
N PHE A 167 31.97 7.35 -1.35
CA PHE A 167 32.84 8.00 -2.34
C PHE A 167 32.13 9.13 -3.07
N GLY A 168 32.85 10.24 -3.32
CA GLY A 168 32.45 11.32 -4.20
C GLY A 168 31.21 12.10 -3.73
N GLY A 169 30.39 12.55 -4.70
CA GLY A 169 29.24 13.42 -4.48
C GLY A 169 29.56 14.90 -4.68
N GLN A 170 28.58 15.75 -4.39
CA GLN A 170 28.74 17.21 -4.52
C GLN A 170 28.05 17.96 -3.39
N SER A 171 28.55 19.18 -3.11
CA SER A 171 27.91 20.17 -2.26
C SER A 171 27.88 21.51 -2.99
N GLY A 172 26.69 21.98 -3.37
CA GLY A 172 26.54 23.07 -4.31
C GLY A 172 27.19 22.72 -5.66
N LEU A 173 28.11 23.54 -6.13
CA LEU A 173 28.89 23.31 -7.37
C LEU A 173 30.21 22.56 -7.14
N THR A 174 30.54 22.20 -5.91
CA THR A 174 31.81 21.54 -5.56
C THR A 174 31.65 20.03 -5.62
N TYR A 175 32.22 19.40 -6.62
CA TYR A 175 32.35 17.94 -6.74
C TYR A 175 33.47 17.42 -5.85
N ARG A 176 33.41 16.14 -5.48
CA ARG A 176 34.34 15.49 -4.56
C ARG A 176 34.92 14.21 -5.16
N SER A 177 36.17 13.89 -4.73
CA SER A 177 36.89 12.66 -5.10
C SER A 177 37.40 11.90 -3.87
N ASP A 178 37.00 12.33 -2.66
CA ASP A 178 37.41 11.71 -1.39
C ASP A 178 36.62 10.45 -1.09
N ALA A 179 37.28 9.51 -0.39
CA ALA A 179 36.68 8.27 0.08
C ALA A 179 36.74 8.22 1.61
N TRP A 180 35.62 7.85 2.21
CA TRP A 180 35.45 7.81 3.66
C TRP A 180 34.86 6.47 4.11
N ALA A 181 35.25 6.04 5.29
CA ALA A 181 34.73 4.84 5.93
C ALA A 181 34.05 5.21 7.26
N LEU A 182 32.82 4.72 7.47
CA LEU A 182 32.14 4.74 8.76
C LEU A 182 32.20 3.34 9.35
N ALA A 183 33.07 3.12 10.33
CA ALA A 183 33.06 1.89 11.11
C ALA A 183 31.74 1.76 11.86
N LEU A 184 31.15 0.56 11.85
CA LEU A 184 29.84 0.30 12.46
C LEU A 184 29.91 -0.56 13.71
N ALA A 185 31.03 -1.24 13.93
CA ALA A 185 31.31 -2.00 15.15
C ALA A 185 31.55 -1.05 16.35
N GLY A 186 30.90 -1.32 17.47
CA GLY A 186 31.01 -0.47 18.67
C GLY A 186 30.37 0.92 18.45
N THR A 187 31.07 1.98 18.92
CA THR A 187 30.66 3.36 18.63
C THR A 187 31.04 3.70 17.19
N PRO A 188 30.07 4.07 16.34
CA PRO A 188 30.37 4.43 14.96
C PRO A 188 31.42 5.52 14.85
N ALA A 189 32.37 5.39 13.93
CA ALA A 189 33.46 6.36 13.78
C ALA A 189 33.82 6.60 12.31
N TRP A 190 33.92 7.88 11.92
CA TRP A 190 34.35 8.28 10.58
C TRP A 190 35.88 8.32 10.47
N THR A 191 36.38 7.81 9.34
CA THR A 191 37.80 7.87 8.96
C THR A 191 37.91 8.24 7.48
N ASN A 192 38.74 9.24 7.16
CA ASN A 192 39.14 9.48 5.78
C ASN A 192 40.07 8.37 5.33
N MET A 193 39.72 7.67 4.25
CA MET A 193 40.51 6.52 3.78
C MET A 193 41.82 6.94 3.12
N ALA A 194 41.92 8.18 2.62
CA ALA A 194 43.10 8.74 1.94
C ALA A 194 43.80 7.71 0.99
N PRO A 195 43.06 7.12 0.02
CA PRO A 195 43.61 6.07 -0.83
C PRO A 195 44.79 6.56 -1.67
N SER A 196 45.77 5.69 -1.92
CA SER A 196 46.83 5.90 -2.91
C SER A 196 46.36 5.64 -4.34
N GLY A 197 47.22 5.85 -5.35
CA GLY A 197 46.98 5.50 -6.76
C GLY A 197 46.24 6.53 -7.59
N GLY A 198 46.03 7.74 -7.07
CA GLY A 198 45.27 8.83 -7.72
C GLY A 198 43.80 8.49 -7.87
N PRO A 199 42.91 9.22 -7.20
CA PRO A 199 41.47 8.97 -7.26
C PRO A 199 40.90 9.30 -8.64
N PRO A 200 39.70 8.78 -9.00
CA PRO A 200 38.92 9.30 -10.09
C PRO A 200 38.70 10.82 -9.97
N ASP A 201 38.50 11.51 -11.05
CA ASP A 201 38.05 12.92 -11.02
C ASP A 201 36.88 13.10 -10.07
N ALA A 202 36.82 14.25 -9.43
CA ALA A 202 35.72 14.60 -8.51
C ALA A 202 34.38 14.54 -9.25
N ARG A 203 33.42 13.77 -8.74
CA ARG A 203 32.21 13.43 -9.45
C ARG A 203 31.00 13.15 -8.55
N ALA A 204 29.80 13.31 -9.10
CA ALA A 204 28.53 12.96 -8.47
C ALA A 204 27.67 12.08 -9.39
N ARG A 205 26.62 11.47 -8.85
CA ARG A 205 25.61 10.68 -9.57
C ARG A 205 26.21 9.52 -10.40
N HIS A 206 27.37 9.03 -9.97
CA HIS A 206 27.99 7.79 -10.43
C HIS A 206 27.35 6.58 -9.73
N SER A 207 27.56 5.39 -10.26
CA SER A 207 27.25 4.13 -9.54
C SER A 207 28.47 3.62 -8.79
N GLY A 208 28.21 2.99 -7.63
CA GLY A 208 29.21 2.29 -6.85
C GLY A 208 28.67 0.93 -6.41
N ILE A 209 29.44 -0.15 -6.62
CA ILE A 209 29.11 -1.49 -6.16
C ILE A 209 30.25 -2.08 -5.32
N TYR A 210 29.92 -2.96 -4.38
CA TYR A 210 30.92 -3.75 -3.67
C TYR A 210 31.13 -5.08 -4.40
N ASP A 211 32.32 -5.27 -4.98
CA ASP A 211 32.80 -6.54 -5.55
C ASP A 211 33.33 -7.41 -4.41
N SER A 212 32.47 -8.31 -3.92
CA SER A 212 32.78 -9.17 -2.77
C SER A 212 33.83 -10.24 -3.04
N VAL A 213 34.06 -10.59 -4.31
CA VAL A 213 35.07 -11.57 -4.71
C VAL A 213 36.47 -10.98 -4.61
N ARG A 214 36.60 -9.68 -4.93
CA ARG A 214 37.91 -8.98 -4.98
C ARG A 214 38.08 -7.95 -3.87
N ASP A 215 37.15 -7.89 -2.93
CA ASP A 215 37.15 -6.98 -1.77
C ASP A 215 37.46 -5.53 -2.16
N ARG A 216 36.60 -4.95 -3.03
CA ARG A 216 36.79 -3.60 -3.58
C ARG A 216 35.48 -2.87 -3.87
N LEU A 217 35.54 -1.54 -3.84
CA LEU A 217 34.50 -0.67 -4.42
C LEU A 217 34.81 -0.50 -5.92
N VAL A 218 33.83 -0.75 -6.78
CA VAL A 218 33.91 -0.42 -8.21
C VAL A 218 32.99 0.75 -8.52
N VAL A 219 33.52 1.77 -9.19
CA VAL A 219 32.83 3.02 -9.54
C VAL A 219 32.79 3.18 -11.05
N PHE A 220 31.61 3.49 -11.60
CA PHE A 220 31.45 3.77 -13.03
C PHE A 220 30.73 5.09 -13.24
N GLY A 221 31.21 5.90 -14.20
CA GLY A 221 30.54 7.07 -14.73
C GLY A 221 30.30 8.20 -13.73
N GLY A 222 29.13 8.83 -13.78
CA GLY A 222 28.79 10.06 -13.05
C GLY A 222 29.06 11.30 -13.86
N ASN A 223 29.05 12.45 -13.22
CA ASN A 223 29.35 13.75 -13.87
C ASN A 223 30.18 14.67 -12.97
N ASP A 224 30.90 15.56 -13.61
CA ASP A 224 31.51 16.75 -13.02
C ASP A 224 31.11 18.01 -13.80
N THR A 225 31.88 19.10 -13.67
CA THR A 225 31.67 20.35 -14.41
C THR A 225 31.87 20.20 -15.91
N GLY A 226 32.59 19.16 -16.37
CA GLY A 226 32.86 18.89 -17.78
C GLY A 226 31.83 17.94 -18.43
N GLY A 227 30.83 17.44 -17.65
CA GLY A 227 29.78 16.58 -18.16
C GLY A 227 29.87 15.13 -17.73
N PRO A 228 29.09 14.22 -18.37
CA PRO A 228 29.09 12.81 -18.06
C PRO A 228 30.44 12.12 -18.25
N LYS A 229 30.74 11.14 -17.39
CA LYS A 229 31.96 10.31 -17.43
C LYS A 229 31.60 8.88 -17.87
N GLY A 230 32.59 8.19 -18.46
CA GLY A 230 32.48 6.81 -18.91
C GLY A 230 33.62 5.91 -18.41
N ASP A 231 34.46 6.39 -17.50
CA ASP A 231 35.56 5.66 -16.90
C ASP A 231 35.12 4.73 -15.78
N LEU A 232 35.91 3.69 -15.57
CA LEU A 232 35.67 2.63 -14.58
C LEU A 232 36.86 2.54 -13.62
N TRP A 233 36.61 2.64 -12.34
CA TRP A 233 37.64 2.63 -11.30
C TRP A 233 37.33 1.62 -10.22
N ALA A 234 38.41 1.07 -9.62
CA ALA A 234 38.30 0.19 -8.46
C ALA A 234 39.12 0.75 -7.30
N LEU A 235 38.52 0.80 -6.10
CA LEU A 235 39.19 1.07 -4.84
C LEU A 235 39.38 -0.27 -4.09
N SER A 236 40.59 -0.78 -4.02
CA SER A 236 40.90 -1.97 -3.22
C SER A 236 40.75 -1.67 -1.73
N PHE A 237 40.20 -2.62 -0.98
CA PHE A 237 40.11 -2.53 0.49
C PHE A 237 41.16 -3.43 1.18
N ALA A 238 41.77 -4.36 0.46
CA ALA A 238 42.83 -5.20 0.98
C ALA A 238 44.14 -4.41 1.14
N GLY A 239 44.75 -4.45 2.30
CA GLY A 239 45.98 -3.70 2.58
C GLY A 239 45.75 -2.19 2.65
N THR A 240 46.68 -1.42 2.04
CA THR A 240 46.50 0.04 1.89
C THR A 240 45.51 0.31 0.78
N PRO A 241 44.40 1.03 1.05
CA PRO A 241 43.43 1.34 0.03
C PRO A 241 44.06 2.03 -1.19
N THR A 242 43.80 1.50 -2.38
CA THR A 242 44.43 1.99 -3.62
C THR A 242 43.43 2.07 -4.76
N TRP A 243 43.40 3.21 -5.46
CA TRP A 243 42.63 3.37 -6.67
C TRP A 243 43.36 2.80 -7.90
N THR A 244 42.63 2.13 -8.76
CA THR A 244 43.09 1.60 -10.03
C THR A 244 42.07 1.89 -11.12
N LEU A 245 42.50 2.49 -12.22
CA LEU A 245 41.69 2.59 -13.43
C LEU A 245 41.57 1.20 -14.07
N LEU A 246 40.33 0.78 -14.31
CA LEU A 246 40.05 -0.49 -14.98
C LEU A 246 39.79 -0.23 -16.47
N THR A 247 40.40 -1.06 -17.32
CA THR A 247 40.27 -0.98 -18.80
C THR A 247 39.78 -2.32 -19.35
N PRO A 248 38.50 -2.70 -19.09
CA PRO A 248 37.91 -3.92 -19.59
C PRO A 248 37.93 -3.94 -21.15
N SER A 249 37.97 -5.13 -21.71
CA SER A 249 37.74 -5.33 -23.15
C SER A 249 36.24 -5.11 -23.51
N GLY A 250 35.94 -5.18 -24.81
CA GLY A 250 34.58 -4.97 -25.32
C GLY A 250 34.22 -3.50 -25.43
N THR A 251 33.01 -3.23 -25.90
CA THR A 251 32.48 -1.85 -26.04
C THR A 251 31.90 -1.41 -24.73
N PRO A 252 32.44 -0.36 -24.06
CA PRO A 252 31.85 0.14 -22.82
C PRO A 252 30.54 0.89 -23.08
N PRO A 253 29.70 1.05 -22.05
CA PRO A 253 28.56 1.96 -22.12
C PRO A 253 29.05 3.38 -22.43
N PRO A 254 28.31 4.20 -23.21
CA PRO A 254 28.58 5.62 -23.34
C PRO A 254 28.69 6.31 -21.98
N ALA A 255 29.46 7.40 -21.91
CA ALA A 255 29.58 8.24 -20.71
C ALA A 255 28.20 8.66 -20.22
N ARG A 256 27.92 8.49 -18.90
CA ARG A 256 26.57 8.69 -18.36
C ARG A 256 26.54 9.03 -16.88
N THR A 257 25.46 9.69 -16.47
CA THR A 257 25.20 10.11 -15.09
C THR A 257 23.81 9.67 -14.63
N GLY A 258 23.61 9.50 -13.32
CA GLY A 258 22.31 9.15 -12.77
C GLY A 258 21.81 7.73 -13.07
N HIS A 259 22.66 6.89 -13.70
CA HIS A 259 22.42 5.46 -13.88
C HIS A 259 22.54 4.72 -12.54
N LYS A 260 22.10 3.47 -12.50
CA LYS A 260 22.31 2.58 -11.35
C LYS A 260 22.90 1.25 -11.77
N ALA A 261 23.67 0.68 -10.85
CA ALA A 261 24.28 -0.62 -11.03
C ALA A 261 24.11 -1.49 -9.79
N ILE A 262 24.09 -2.81 -10.02
CA ILE A 262 24.11 -3.85 -8.98
C ILE A 262 25.30 -4.76 -9.22
N TYR A 263 25.72 -5.48 -8.17
CA TYR A 263 26.69 -6.58 -8.29
C TYR A 263 25.94 -7.92 -8.21
N ASP A 264 25.95 -8.66 -9.32
CA ASP A 264 25.47 -10.03 -9.42
C ASP A 264 26.60 -10.97 -9.02
N ALA A 265 26.66 -11.31 -7.73
CA ALA A 265 27.71 -12.14 -7.17
C ALA A 265 27.67 -13.60 -7.69
N THR A 266 26.48 -14.08 -8.08
CA THR A 266 26.29 -15.43 -8.63
C THR A 266 27.01 -15.58 -9.97
N ARG A 267 27.06 -14.52 -10.77
CA ARG A 267 27.66 -14.53 -12.12
C ARG A 267 28.91 -13.65 -12.20
N ASP A 268 29.42 -13.18 -11.07
CA ASP A 268 30.61 -12.32 -10.94
C ASP A 268 30.61 -11.16 -11.95
N ARG A 269 29.53 -10.38 -11.96
CA ARG A 269 29.37 -9.26 -12.90
C ARG A 269 28.67 -8.05 -12.28
N MET A 270 28.99 -6.87 -12.78
CA MET A 270 28.21 -5.66 -12.57
C MET A 270 27.13 -5.57 -13.64
N VAL A 271 25.91 -5.30 -13.27
CA VAL A 271 24.80 -5.04 -14.21
C VAL A 271 24.32 -3.60 -14.02
N LEU A 272 24.22 -2.86 -15.14
CA LEU A 272 23.93 -1.43 -15.18
C LEU A 272 22.70 -1.16 -16.04
N PHE A 273 21.87 -0.21 -15.62
CA PHE A 273 20.70 0.24 -16.38
C PHE A 273 20.58 1.77 -16.40
N GLY A 274 20.16 2.33 -17.55
CA GLY A 274 19.74 3.71 -17.74
C GLY A 274 20.87 4.73 -17.58
N GLY A 275 20.51 5.90 -17.09
CA GLY A 275 21.38 7.08 -16.99
C GLY A 275 21.11 8.06 -18.09
N ASP A 276 21.66 9.29 -17.94
CA ASP A 276 21.64 10.35 -18.92
C ASP A 276 23.04 10.45 -19.56
N ASP A 277 23.15 10.38 -20.87
CA ASP A 277 24.41 10.46 -21.65
C ASP A 277 24.64 11.81 -22.31
N ALA A 278 23.95 12.84 -21.87
CA ALA A 278 23.96 14.19 -22.42
C ALA A 278 23.30 14.36 -23.81
N SER A 279 22.66 13.30 -24.34
CA SER A 279 21.86 13.41 -25.56
C SER A 279 20.50 14.07 -25.32
N GLY A 280 20.09 14.18 -24.06
CA GLY A 280 18.76 14.64 -23.63
C GLY A 280 17.67 13.58 -23.72
N ASP A 281 17.98 12.40 -24.24
CA ASP A 281 17.10 11.24 -24.34
C ASP A 281 17.78 10.07 -23.60
N PRO A 282 17.38 9.78 -22.35
CA PRO A 282 18.04 8.76 -21.54
C PRO A 282 17.91 7.39 -22.18
N PRO A 283 19.03 6.68 -22.45
CA PRO A 283 18.96 5.37 -23.09
C PRO A 283 18.35 4.31 -22.19
N GLY A 284 17.39 3.54 -22.72
CA GLY A 284 16.80 2.35 -22.07
C GLY A 284 17.71 1.11 -22.12
N THR A 285 19.01 1.29 -22.25
CA THR A 285 19.99 0.21 -22.44
C THR A 285 20.44 -0.40 -21.12
N SER A 286 20.67 -1.72 -21.14
CA SER A 286 21.25 -2.48 -20.04
C SER A 286 22.63 -3.01 -20.44
N TRP A 287 23.57 -3.03 -19.51
CA TRP A 287 24.95 -3.44 -19.74
C TRP A 287 25.44 -4.37 -18.65
N ALA A 288 26.32 -5.26 -18.98
CA ALA A 288 27.02 -6.12 -18.03
C ALA A 288 28.53 -5.98 -18.18
N LEU A 289 29.22 -5.90 -17.04
CA LEU A 289 30.66 -6.03 -16.95
C LEU A 289 30.97 -7.31 -16.23
N ALA A 290 31.50 -8.31 -16.95
CA ALA A 290 32.04 -9.50 -16.33
C ALA A 290 33.42 -9.19 -15.65
N PHE A 291 33.66 -9.74 -14.47
CA PHE A 291 34.89 -9.48 -13.73
C PHE A 291 35.90 -10.61 -13.79
N ALA A 292 35.49 -11.87 -14.05
CA ALA A 292 36.40 -13.01 -14.19
C ALA A 292 37.37 -12.83 -15.38
N SER A 293 36.83 -12.34 -16.51
CA SER A 293 37.61 -11.87 -17.65
C SER A 293 37.04 -10.50 -17.99
N PRO A 294 37.67 -9.40 -17.53
CA PRO A 294 37.01 -8.09 -17.55
C PRO A 294 36.62 -7.65 -18.97
N ALA A 295 35.32 -7.67 -19.23
CA ALA A 295 34.75 -7.32 -20.53
C ALA A 295 33.36 -6.73 -20.40
N TRP A 296 33.11 -5.63 -21.13
CA TRP A 296 31.78 -5.04 -21.27
C TRP A 296 30.98 -5.72 -22.37
N ALA A 297 29.71 -5.92 -22.11
CA ALA A 297 28.72 -6.36 -23.10
C ALA A 297 27.38 -5.61 -22.89
N GLN A 298 26.81 -5.12 -23.98
CA GLN A 298 25.43 -4.66 -23.95
C GLN A 298 24.50 -5.87 -23.83
N LEU A 299 23.61 -5.84 -22.86
CA LEU A 299 22.58 -6.86 -22.74
C LEU A 299 21.48 -6.58 -23.78
N ALA A 300 20.92 -7.64 -24.34
CA ALA A 300 19.76 -7.60 -25.22
C ALA A 300 18.57 -8.34 -24.58
N PRO A 301 17.98 -7.78 -23.52
CA PRO A 301 16.89 -8.44 -22.84
C PRO A 301 15.67 -8.57 -23.76
N SER A 302 14.94 -9.67 -23.63
CA SER A 302 13.61 -9.82 -24.23
C SER A 302 12.55 -9.10 -23.39
N GLY A 303 11.29 -9.12 -23.84
CA GLY A 303 10.15 -8.55 -23.16
C GLY A 303 9.96 -7.06 -23.38
N SER A 304 9.26 -6.39 -22.46
CA SER A 304 8.95 -4.96 -22.57
C SER A 304 10.16 -4.13 -22.15
N ILE A 305 11.00 -3.74 -23.11
CA ILE A 305 12.16 -2.87 -22.83
C ILE A 305 11.65 -1.55 -22.23
N PRO A 306 12.12 -1.17 -21.03
CA PRO A 306 11.67 0.07 -20.40
C PRO A 306 12.14 1.31 -21.18
N VAL A 307 11.33 2.36 -21.11
CA VAL A 307 11.78 3.70 -21.51
C VAL A 307 12.99 4.06 -20.65
N GLY A 308 13.99 4.65 -21.30
CA GLY A 308 15.22 5.11 -20.65
C GLY A 308 14.93 6.12 -19.54
N ARG A 309 15.73 6.07 -18.47
CA ARG A 309 15.54 6.92 -17.29
C ARG A 309 16.83 7.10 -16.50
N TYR A 310 16.88 8.16 -15.72
CA TYR A 310 17.97 8.44 -14.78
C TYR A 310 17.45 8.84 -13.40
N ASP A 311 18.32 8.90 -12.40
CA ASP A 311 17.98 9.20 -11.00
C ASP A 311 16.92 8.27 -10.38
N HIS A 312 16.79 7.06 -10.95
CA HIS A 312 16.06 5.93 -10.37
C HIS A 312 16.88 5.25 -9.29
N VAL A 313 16.31 4.27 -8.61
CA VAL A 313 17.05 3.32 -7.76
C VAL A 313 17.07 1.95 -8.42
N ALA A 314 18.11 1.17 -8.09
CA ALA A 314 18.18 -0.25 -8.44
C ALA A 314 18.72 -1.05 -7.26
N VAL A 315 18.15 -2.21 -7.02
CA VAL A 315 18.58 -3.16 -6.01
C VAL A 315 18.62 -4.58 -6.57
N LEU A 316 19.49 -5.42 -6.02
CA LEU A 316 19.51 -6.85 -6.34
C LEU A 316 18.54 -7.58 -5.41
N ASP A 317 17.47 -8.13 -5.96
CA ASP A 317 16.61 -9.11 -5.30
C ASP A 317 17.28 -10.49 -5.44
N THR A 318 17.96 -10.90 -4.37
CA THR A 318 18.71 -12.17 -4.35
C THR A 318 17.80 -13.39 -4.31
N ALA A 319 16.59 -13.27 -3.77
CA ALA A 319 15.62 -14.37 -3.73
C ALA A 319 14.96 -14.61 -5.10
N GLY A 320 14.69 -13.53 -5.83
CA GLY A 320 14.09 -13.58 -7.16
C GLY A 320 15.08 -13.63 -8.31
N ASP A 321 16.41 -13.62 -8.04
CA ASP A 321 17.50 -13.57 -9.02
C ASP A 321 17.27 -12.51 -10.12
N ARG A 322 17.02 -11.27 -9.69
CA ARG A 322 16.65 -10.17 -10.58
C ARG A 322 17.11 -8.80 -10.07
N MET A 323 17.31 -7.88 -10.99
CA MET A 323 17.49 -6.46 -10.69
C MET A 323 16.12 -5.79 -10.65
N LEU A 324 15.78 -5.16 -9.53
CA LEU A 324 14.57 -4.33 -9.39
C LEU A 324 14.92 -2.88 -9.58
N VAL A 325 14.12 -2.16 -10.36
CA VAL A 325 14.26 -0.73 -10.63
C VAL A 325 12.96 -0.03 -10.26
N PHE A 326 13.04 1.10 -9.55
CA PHE A 326 11.87 1.90 -9.21
C PHE A 326 12.11 3.39 -9.48
N GLY A 327 11.09 4.06 -10.02
CA GLY A 327 11.05 5.50 -10.18
C GLY A 327 12.02 6.05 -11.25
N GLY A 328 12.50 7.25 -11.03
CA GLY A 328 13.42 7.98 -11.92
C GLY A 328 12.72 8.97 -12.84
N LEU A 329 13.51 9.65 -13.66
CA LEU A 329 13.08 10.58 -14.68
C LEU A 329 13.30 9.98 -16.06
N ALA A 330 12.23 9.77 -16.79
CA ALA A 330 12.16 9.57 -18.23
C ALA A 330 11.77 10.92 -18.84
N ASP A 331 10.83 11.00 -19.76
CA ASP A 331 10.24 12.28 -20.19
C ASP A 331 9.58 13.02 -19.02
N GLN A 332 8.99 12.25 -18.10
CA GLN A 332 8.41 12.72 -16.85
C GLN A 332 8.86 11.81 -15.69
N PRO A 333 8.82 12.30 -14.43
CA PRO A 333 9.00 11.43 -13.26
C PRO A 333 8.04 10.25 -13.31
N THR A 334 8.52 9.05 -12.95
CA THR A 334 7.73 7.81 -13.00
C THR A 334 7.72 7.09 -11.65
N ASN A 335 6.68 6.33 -11.39
CA ASN A 335 6.58 5.38 -10.27
C ASN A 335 6.57 3.91 -10.75
N ALA A 336 6.95 3.66 -11.99
CA ALA A 336 7.04 2.31 -12.51
C ALA A 336 8.05 1.46 -11.74
N THR A 337 7.65 0.23 -11.41
CA THR A 337 8.51 -0.81 -10.86
C THR A 337 8.86 -1.79 -11.96
N LEU A 338 10.13 -2.00 -12.21
CA LEU A 338 10.63 -2.84 -13.30
C LEU A 338 11.48 -3.96 -12.73
N SER A 339 11.51 -5.08 -13.43
CA SER A 339 12.30 -6.26 -13.09
C SER A 339 13.10 -6.73 -14.31
N LEU A 340 14.41 -6.84 -14.15
CA LEU A 340 15.27 -7.52 -15.12
C LEU A 340 15.67 -8.88 -14.55
N SER A 341 15.22 -9.96 -15.17
CA SER A 341 15.68 -11.32 -14.84
C SER A 341 17.17 -11.45 -15.11
N LEU A 342 17.91 -12.05 -14.20
CA LEU A 342 19.35 -12.27 -14.32
C LEU A 342 19.68 -13.72 -14.71
N SER A 343 18.73 -14.66 -14.51
CA SER A 343 18.83 -16.08 -14.87
C SER A 343 18.35 -16.35 -16.30
N GLY A 344 18.94 -17.32 -16.96
CA GLY A 344 18.56 -17.73 -18.32
C GLY A 344 18.72 -16.60 -19.33
N SER A 345 17.75 -16.45 -20.23
CA SER A 345 17.66 -15.29 -21.12
C SER A 345 17.18 -14.09 -20.31
N THR A 346 17.99 -13.03 -20.25
CA THR A 346 17.58 -11.79 -19.56
C THR A 346 16.29 -11.24 -20.18
N ALA A 347 15.34 -10.86 -19.35
CA ALA A 347 14.06 -10.30 -19.79
C ALA A 347 13.60 -9.15 -18.88
N TRP A 348 13.12 -8.07 -19.49
CA TRP A 348 12.45 -7.02 -18.76
C TRP A 348 10.97 -7.32 -18.61
N THR A 349 10.48 -7.14 -17.40
CA THR A 349 9.05 -7.16 -17.09
C THR A 349 8.70 -5.93 -16.26
N THR A 350 7.57 -5.30 -16.57
CA THR A 350 6.97 -4.35 -15.63
C THR A 350 6.36 -5.19 -14.51
N LEU A 351 6.88 -5.04 -13.31
CA LEU A 351 6.15 -5.50 -12.15
C LEU A 351 4.98 -4.53 -11.99
N ALA A 352 3.80 -4.96 -12.42
CA ALA A 352 2.58 -4.39 -11.89
C ALA A 352 2.43 -4.99 -10.49
N PRO A 353 2.76 -4.27 -9.41
CA PRO A 353 2.42 -4.75 -8.09
C PRO A 353 0.91 -4.93 -8.12
N LEU A 354 0.42 -6.16 -7.91
CA LEU A 354 -1.00 -6.37 -7.66
C LEU A 354 -1.30 -5.56 -6.42
N GLY A 355 -2.25 -4.65 -6.54
CA GLY A 355 -2.60 -3.78 -5.44
C GLY A 355 -2.42 -2.30 -5.68
N GLY A 356 -1.97 -1.86 -6.86
CA GLY A 356 -2.27 -0.49 -7.25
C GLY A 356 -3.80 -0.37 -7.26
N PRO A 357 -4.41 0.61 -6.55
CA PRO A 357 -5.85 0.79 -6.57
C PRO A 357 -6.31 0.96 -8.02
N ALA A 358 -7.58 0.68 -8.27
CA ALA A 358 -8.21 1.15 -9.51
C ALA A 358 -7.93 2.66 -9.63
N PRO A 359 -7.72 3.20 -10.85
CA PRO A 359 -7.37 4.61 -11.03
C PRO A 359 -8.27 5.55 -10.21
N PRO A 360 -7.76 6.70 -9.74
CA PRO A 360 -8.53 7.67 -8.98
C PRO A 360 -9.83 8.05 -9.67
N ARG A 361 -10.93 8.07 -8.93
CA ARG A 361 -12.26 8.31 -9.53
C ARG A 361 -13.31 8.81 -8.55
N TYR A 362 -14.36 9.45 -9.06
CA TYR A 362 -15.58 9.78 -8.31
C TYR A 362 -16.83 9.55 -9.17
N GLY A 363 -17.99 9.47 -8.56
CA GLY A 363 -19.26 9.22 -9.27
C GLY A 363 -19.35 7.82 -9.90
N HIS A 364 -18.45 6.92 -9.55
CA HIS A 364 -18.48 5.51 -9.91
C HIS A 364 -19.49 4.74 -9.04
N ALA A 365 -19.75 3.49 -9.38
CA ALA A 365 -20.56 2.60 -8.55
C ALA A 365 -19.79 1.36 -8.13
N ALA A 366 -20.20 0.75 -7.01
CA ALA A 366 -19.59 -0.47 -6.48
C ALA A 366 -20.63 -1.48 -6.02
N ALA A 367 -20.25 -2.77 -6.06
CA ALA A 367 -21.04 -3.87 -5.51
C ALA A 367 -20.12 -4.87 -4.80
N TYR A 368 -20.63 -5.56 -3.77
CA TYR A 368 -19.90 -6.61 -3.06
C TYR A 368 -20.26 -7.98 -3.63
N ASP A 369 -19.28 -8.67 -4.20
CA ASP A 369 -19.34 -10.06 -4.67
C ASP A 369 -18.97 -10.97 -3.48
N ALA A 370 -19.99 -11.33 -2.70
CA ALA A 370 -19.80 -12.12 -1.48
C ALA A 370 -19.20 -13.53 -1.73
N PRO A 371 -19.61 -14.29 -2.77
CA PRO A 371 -19.02 -15.61 -3.04
C PRO A 371 -17.51 -15.59 -3.30
N ARG A 372 -16.96 -14.47 -3.83
CA ARG A 372 -15.54 -14.33 -4.16
C ARG A 372 -14.81 -13.38 -3.23
N ASP A 373 -15.46 -12.92 -2.16
CA ASP A 373 -14.92 -12.01 -1.15
C ASP A 373 -14.18 -10.81 -1.77
N ARG A 374 -14.92 -10.06 -2.63
CA ARG A 374 -14.34 -8.92 -3.35
C ARG A 374 -15.32 -7.77 -3.56
N MET A 375 -14.82 -6.54 -3.57
CA MET A 375 -15.54 -5.37 -4.01
C MET A 375 -15.30 -5.16 -5.53
N ILE A 376 -16.37 -4.96 -6.30
CA ILE A 376 -16.31 -4.64 -7.74
C ILE A 376 -16.66 -3.19 -7.93
N VAL A 377 -15.94 -2.50 -8.81
CA VAL A 377 -16.09 -1.08 -9.13
C VAL A 377 -16.18 -0.91 -10.64
N PHE A 378 -17.07 -0.02 -11.10
CA PHE A 378 -17.23 0.31 -12.52
C PHE A 378 -17.41 1.81 -12.74
N GLY A 379 -16.82 2.35 -13.82
CA GLY A 379 -17.07 3.69 -14.34
C GLY A 379 -16.62 4.85 -13.47
N GLY A 380 -17.32 5.97 -13.55
CA GLY A 380 -17.03 7.23 -12.86
C GLY A 380 -16.15 8.19 -13.65
N HIS A 381 -15.84 9.34 -13.07
CA HIS A 381 -14.87 10.31 -13.59
C HIS A 381 -13.47 9.98 -13.11
N GLY A 382 -12.53 9.87 -14.04
CA GLY A 382 -11.11 9.72 -13.75
C GLY A 382 -10.34 11.05 -13.78
N GLU A 383 -9.01 10.95 -13.82
CA GLU A 383 -8.13 12.10 -14.01
C GLU A 383 -8.48 12.86 -15.29
N SER A 384 -8.25 14.17 -15.32
CA SER A 384 -8.63 15.08 -16.41
C SER A 384 -10.14 15.18 -16.71
N GLY A 385 -11.03 14.64 -15.86
CA GLY A 385 -12.48 14.70 -16.06
C GLY A 385 -13.04 13.71 -17.08
N ALA A 386 -12.21 12.78 -17.58
CA ALA A 386 -12.66 11.75 -18.52
C ALA A 386 -13.54 10.71 -17.81
N LEU A 387 -14.65 10.33 -18.43
CA LEU A 387 -15.47 9.22 -17.97
C LEU A 387 -14.80 7.88 -18.23
N LEU A 388 -14.94 6.96 -17.30
CA LEU A 388 -14.36 5.63 -17.32
C LEU A 388 -15.41 4.56 -17.71
N GLN A 389 -14.92 3.44 -18.29
CA GLN A 389 -15.71 2.26 -18.63
C GLN A 389 -14.99 0.96 -18.23
N ASP A 390 -14.01 1.08 -17.36
CA ASP A 390 -13.25 -0.04 -16.82
C ASP A 390 -13.95 -0.65 -15.61
N ALA A 391 -13.72 -1.95 -15.41
CA ALA A 391 -14.23 -2.70 -14.28
C ALA A 391 -13.07 -3.28 -13.47
N TRP A 392 -13.05 -3.02 -12.19
CA TRP A 392 -12.00 -3.44 -11.26
C TRP A 392 -12.57 -4.25 -10.11
N ALA A 393 -11.76 -5.13 -9.54
CA ALA A 393 -12.10 -5.88 -8.34
C ALA A 393 -11.01 -5.77 -7.29
N LEU A 394 -11.39 -5.50 -6.04
CA LEU A 394 -10.54 -5.61 -4.86
C LEU A 394 -10.82 -6.93 -4.17
N ALA A 395 -9.89 -7.88 -4.24
CA ALA A 395 -9.94 -9.12 -3.46
C ALA A 395 -9.59 -8.83 -2.00
N LEU A 396 -10.54 -9.01 -1.07
CA LEU A 396 -10.39 -8.57 0.32
C LEU A 396 -9.47 -9.48 1.15
N GLY A 397 -9.42 -10.77 0.82
CA GLY A 397 -8.50 -11.69 1.47
C GLY A 397 -7.02 -11.37 1.23
N THR A 398 -6.68 -10.78 0.07
CA THR A 398 -5.31 -10.41 -0.31
C THR A 398 -5.08 -8.91 -0.36
N GLN A 399 -6.14 -8.11 -0.20
CA GLN A 399 -6.16 -6.65 -0.35
C GLN A 399 -5.59 -6.18 -1.71
N ALA A 400 -5.80 -6.98 -2.75
CA ALA A 400 -5.23 -6.76 -4.07
C ALA A 400 -6.29 -6.31 -5.07
N TRP A 401 -6.04 -5.22 -5.79
CA TRP A 401 -6.85 -4.77 -6.91
C TRP A 401 -6.45 -5.47 -8.21
N GLY A 402 -7.43 -5.79 -9.04
CA GLY A 402 -7.21 -6.33 -10.38
C GLY A 402 -8.23 -5.78 -11.37
N ASN A 403 -7.79 -5.42 -12.56
CA ASN A 403 -8.71 -5.08 -13.65
C ASN A 403 -9.38 -6.38 -14.13
N LEU A 404 -10.71 -6.39 -14.17
CA LEU A 404 -11.47 -7.58 -14.59
C LEU A 404 -11.37 -7.84 -16.09
N ASN A 405 -11.04 -6.82 -16.91
CA ASN A 405 -10.96 -6.92 -18.37
C ASN A 405 -12.09 -7.77 -19.00
N PRO A 406 -13.35 -7.43 -18.72
CA PRO A 406 -14.46 -8.26 -19.19
C PRO A 406 -14.51 -8.32 -20.72
N THR A 407 -14.88 -9.49 -21.24
CA THR A 407 -15.16 -9.69 -22.67
C THR A 407 -16.55 -9.14 -23.06
N GLY A 408 -16.86 -9.15 -24.33
CA GLY A 408 -18.15 -8.67 -24.86
C GLY A 408 -18.18 -7.15 -25.08
N THR A 409 -19.34 -6.66 -25.53
CA THR A 409 -19.58 -5.24 -25.73
C THR A 409 -19.76 -4.59 -24.35
N LYS A 410 -18.95 -3.58 -24.05
CA LYS A 410 -18.98 -2.86 -22.79
C LYS A 410 -20.08 -1.79 -22.77
N PRO A 411 -20.62 -1.44 -21.58
CA PRO A 411 -21.35 -0.18 -21.43
C PRO A 411 -20.45 1.00 -21.84
N ILE A 412 -21.02 2.04 -22.40
CA ILE A 412 -20.28 3.28 -22.64
C ILE A 412 -19.81 3.87 -21.31
N ALA A 413 -18.73 4.65 -21.36
CA ALA A 413 -18.18 5.36 -20.21
C ALA A 413 -19.25 6.24 -19.56
N ARG A 414 -19.42 6.13 -18.23
CA ARG A 414 -20.55 6.75 -17.52
C ARG A 414 -20.26 7.04 -16.05
N ASP A 415 -20.98 7.99 -15.48
CA ASP A 415 -21.05 8.27 -14.06
C ASP A 415 -22.49 8.26 -13.54
N GLY A 416 -22.66 8.33 -12.21
CA GLY A 416 -23.97 8.41 -11.56
C GLY A 416 -24.93 7.26 -11.89
N HIS A 417 -24.41 6.13 -12.38
CA HIS A 417 -25.18 4.91 -12.61
C HIS A 417 -25.39 4.11 -11.33
N LEU A 418 -26.43 3.31 -11.28
CA LEU A 418 -26.69 2.36 -10.22
C LEU A 418 -25.96 1.03 -10.53
N MET A 419 -25.40 0.42 -9.51
CA MET A 419 -24.76 -0.90 -9.60
C MET A 419 -25.16 -1.76 -8.41
N VAL A 420 -25.64 -2.99 -8.66
CA VAL A 420 -26.02 -3.94 -7.62
C VAL A 420 -25.52 -5.35 -7.96
N TYR A 421 -25.28 -6.15 -6.91
CA TYR A 421 -24.99 -7.58 -7.07
C TYR A 421 -26.29 -8.38 -7.08
N ASP A 422 -26.57 -9.06 -8.18
CA ASP A 422 -27.64 -10.03 -8.37
C ASP A 422 -27.16 -11.40 -7.88
N SER A 423 -27.48 -11.71 -6.62
CA SER A 423 -27.01 -12.92 -5.95
C SER A 423 -27.68 -14.19 -6.45
N THR A 424 -28.82 -14.10 -7.11
CA THR A 424 -29.54 -15.24 -7.68
C THR A 424 -28.89 -15.75 -8.97
N HIS A 425 -28.38 -14.81 -9.80
CA HIS A 425 -27.78 -15.12 -11.10
C HIS A 425 -26.26 -14.95 -11.13
N ASP A 426 -25.61 -14.68 -9.99
CA ASP A 426 -24.17 -14.49 -9.81
C ASP A 426 -23.57 -13.49 -10.81
N ARG A 427 -24.13 -12.30 -10.84
CA ARG A 427 -23.75 -11.22 -11.76
C ARG A 427 -23.92 -9.84 -11.12
N VAL A 428 -23.30 -8.84 -11.71
CA VAL A 428 -23.56 -7.43 -11.39
C VAL A 428 -24.49 -6.84 -12.45
N LEU A 429 -25.45 -6.05 -12.01
CA LEU A 429 -26.31 -5.25 -12.86
C LEU A 429 -25.91 -3.78 -12.79
N VAL A 430 -25.86 -3.10 -13.93
CA VAL A 430 -25.62 -1.67 -14.08
C VAL A 430 -26.82 -1.05 -14.77
N PHE A 431 -27.37 0.03 -14.21
CA PHE A 431 -28.53 0.74 -14.76
C PHE A 431 -28.28 2.24 -14.84
N GLY A 432 -28.60 2.85 -15.98
CA GLY A 432 -28.66 4.29 -16.17
C GLY A 432 -27.30 5.00 -16.07
N GLY A 433 -27.30 6.21 -15.55
CA GLY A 433 -26.15 7.12 -15.47
C GLY A 433 -26.14 8.13 -16.62
N SER A 434 -25.01 8.86 -16.74
CA SER A 434 -24.83 9.89 -17.75
C SER A 434 -23.53 9.66 -18.53
N ASP A 435 -23.53 9.95 -19.85
CA ASP A 435 -22.34 9.89 -20.71
C ASP A 435 -21.56 11.21 -20.70
N ALA A 436 -20.44 11.27 -21.44
CA ALA A 436 -19.58 12.46 -21.53
C ALA A 436 -20.27 13.67 -22.21
N SER A 437 -21.37 13.46 -22.88
CA SER A 437 -22.21 14.51 -23.49
C SER A 437 -23.37 14.94 -22.60
N HIS A 438 -23.41 14.41 -21.36
CA HIS A 438 -24.51 14.59 -20.41
C HIS A 438 -25.84 14.08 -20.92
N ASN A 439 -25.83 13.00 -21.72
CA ASN A 439 -27.04 12.28 -22.04
C ASN A 439 -27.27 11.23 -20.96
N GLU A 440 -28.40 11.34 -20.31
CA GLU A 440 -28.86 10.35 -19.34
C GLU A 440 -29.25 9.06 -20.07
N MET A 441 -29.20 7.95 -19.34
CA MET A 441 -29.46 6.62 -19.87
C MET A 441 -30.46 5.85 -19.03
N ASN A 442 -31.12 4.86 -19.67
CA ASN A 442 -31.99 3.90 -19.00
C ASN A 442 -31.69 2.45 -19.40
N ASP A 443 -30.54 2.24 -20.01
CA ASP A 443 -30.09 0.91 -20.40
C ASP A 443 -29.68 0.06 -19.18
N VAL A 444 -29.79 -1.26 -19.34
CA VAL A 444 -29.40 -2.23 -18.32
C VAL A 444 -28.30 -3.13 -18.86
N TRP A 445 -27.27 -3.29 -18.09
CA TRP A 445 -26.13 -4.16 -18.42
C TRP A 445 -25.90 -5.20 -17.32
N SER A 446 -25.48 -6.37 -17.74
CA SER A 446 -25.11 -7.48 -16.88
C SER A 446 -23.62 -7.79 -17.04
N LEU A 447 -22.88 -7.88 -15.95
CA LEU A 447 -21.51 -8.36 -15.89
C LEU A 447 -21.48 -9.71 -15.17
N THR A 448 -21.17 -10.79 -15.89
CA THR A 448 -20.94 -12.10 -15.28
C THR A 448 -19.62 -12.10 -14.51
N LEU A 449 -19.54 -12.85 -13.42
CA LEU A 449 -18.42 -12.78 -12.45
C LEU A 449 -17.56 -14.05 -12.40
N GLY A 450 -17.83 -15.03 -13.25
CA GLY A 450 -17.07 -16.29 -13.36
C GLY A 450 -15.59 -16.11 -13.75
N ALA A 451 -14.96 -17.21 -14.17
CA ALA A 451 -13.54 -17.22 -14.55
C ALA A 451 -13.22 -16.28 -15.73
N THR A 452 -14.18 -16.07 -16.62
CA THR A 452 -14.11 -15.11 -17.74
C THR A 452 -15.28 -14.13 -17.63
N PRO A 453 -15.10 -13.00 -16.93
CA PRO A 453 -16.14 -11.98 -16.86
C PRO A 453 -16.55 -11.48 -18.24
N ALA A 454 -17.84 -11.27 -18.45
CA ALA A 454 -18.37 -10.81 -19.73
C ALA A 454 -19.52 -9.83 -19.56
N TRP A 455 -19.52 -8.75 -20.36
CA TRP A 455 -20.61 -7.80 -20.44
C TRP A 455 -21.69 -8.28 -21.43
N THR A 456 -22.93 -8.09 -21.03
CA THR A 456 -24.10 -8.31 -21.89
C THR A 456 -25.11 -7.19 -21.66
N LYS A 457 -25.58 -6.54 -22.72
CA LYS A 457 -26.70 -5.60 -22.64
C LYS A 457 -28.00 -6.40 -22.48
N LEU A 458 -28.76 -6.11 -21.45
CA LEU A 458 -30.10 -6.67 -21.30
C LEU A 458 -31.08 -5.83 -22.11
N ASN A 459 -32.09 -6.50 -22.67
CA ASN A 459 -33.18 -5.85 -23.39
C ASN A 459 -34.52 -6.23 -22.72
N PRO A 460 -34.82 -5.63 -21.59
CA PRO A 460 -36.04 -5.96 -20.85
C PRO A 460 -37.31 -5.62 -21.64
N ALA A 461 -38.34 -6.43 -21.46
CA ALA A 461 -39.68 -6.12 -21.91
C ALA A 461 -40.34 -5.03 -21.04
N GLY A 462 -41.50 -4.56 -21.41
CA GLY A 462 -42.25 -3.50 -20.72
C GLY A 462 -41.72 -2.10 -21.03
N THR A 463 -42.32 -1.10 -20.41
CA THR A 463 -41.90 0.30 -20.57
C THR A 463 -40.76 0.55 -19.58
N PRO A 464 -39.54 0.91 -20.00
CA PRO A 464 -38.45 1.24 -19.09
C PRO A 464 -38.71 2.56 -18.35
N PRO A 465 -38.04 2.78 -17.19
CA PRO A 465 -38.00 4.09 -16.58
C PRO A 465 -37.48 5.14 -17.57
N PRO A 466 -37.89 6.40 -17.47
CA PRO A 466 -37.22 7.49 -18.17
C PRO A 466 -35.71 7.49 -17.92
N GLU A 467 -34.96 7.99 -18.88
CA GLU A 467 -33.50 8.14 -18.77
C GLU A 467 -33.14 8.97 -17.54
N ARG A 468 -32.11 8.49 -16.78
CA ARG A 468 -31.77 9.10 -15.50
C ARG A 468 -30.37 8.79 -15.02
N PHE A 469 -29.77 9.76 -14.31
CA PHE A 469 -28.54 9.58 -13.52
C PHE A 469 -28.82 9.82 -12.03
N GLY A 470 -27.91 9.35 -11.16
CA GLY A 470 -28.02 9.58 -9.72
C GLY A 470 -29.24 8.89 -9.06
N ALA A 471 -29.85 7.91 -9.73
CA ALA A 471 -30.88 7.08 -9.13
C ALA A 471 -30.27 6.17 -8.06
N CYS A 472 -31.02 5.91 -7.00
CA CYS A 472 -30.65 4.92 -6.00
C CYS A 472 -31.47 3.63 -6.17
N GLY A 473 -31.00 2.51 -5.61
CA GLY A 473 -31.72 1.25 -5.73
C GLY A 473 -31.03 0.09 -5.06
N VAL A 474 -31.73 -1.04 -5.03
CA VAL A 474 -31.27 -2.27 -4.40
C VAL A 474 -31.69 -3.50 -5.20
N TYR A 475 -30.96 -4.59 -5.06
CA TYR A 475 -31.40 -5.90 -5.48
C TYR A 475 -32.27 -6.56 -4.39
N ASP A 476 -33.45 -6.98 -4.75
CA ASP A 476 -34.38 -7.74 -3.89
C ASP A 476 -34.36 -9.23 -4.29
N PRO A 477 -33.59 -10.09 -3.59
CA PRO A 477 -33.50 -11.51 -3.92
C PRO A 477 -34.79 -12.29 -3.66
N ALA A 478 -35.67 -11.83 -2.76
CA ALA A 478 -36.95 -12.48 -2.49
C ALA A 478 -37.94 -12.32 -3.67
N GLY A 479 -37.88 -11.17 -4.32
CA GLY A 479 -38.66 -10.88 -5.52
C GLY A 479 -37.91 -11.11 -6.83
N ASP A 480 -36.65 -11.50 -6.79
CA ASP A 480 -35.72 -11.62 -7.92
C ASP A 480 -35.82 -10.42 -8.87
N ARG A 481 -35.52 -9.23 -8.32
CA ARG A 481 -35.70 -7.97 -9.05
C ARG A 481 -34.74 -6.88 -8.62
N LEU A 482 -34.36 -6.03 -9.59
CA LEU A 482 -33.75 -4.74 -9.31
C LEU A 482 -34.86 -3.72 -9.02
N VAL A 483 -34.78 -3.00 -7.88
CA VAL A 483 -35.67 -1.89 -7.52
C VAL A 483 -34.90 -0.59 -7.63
N VAL A 484 -35.47 0.38 -8.37
CA VAL A 484 -34.88 1.70 -8.65
C VAL A 484 -35.80 2.79 -8.13
N PHE A 485 -35.25 3.83 -7.53
CA PHE A 485 -36.01 5.00 -7.05
C PHE A 485 -35.31 6.30 -7.44
N GLY A 486 -36.10 7.29 -7.86
CA GLY A 486 -35.65 8.64 -8.08
C GLY A 486 -34.63 8.78 -9.23
N GLY A 487 -33.74 9.74 -9.10
CA GLY A 487 -32.78 10.12 -10.13
C GLY A 487 -33.18 11.38 -10.86
N ALA A 488 -32.32 11.90 -11.69
CA ALA A 488 -32.56 13.09 -12.51
C ALA A 488 -32.33 12.79 -13.99
N GLY A 489 -33.17 13.36 -14.83
CA GLY A 489 -33.08 13.38 -16.27
C GLY A 489 -33.76 14.66 -16.76
N VAL A 490 -34.74 14.57 -17.64
CA VAL A 490 -35.55 15.74 -18.04
C VAL A 490 -36.23 16.39 -16.83
N LEU A 491 -36.57 15.59 -15.83
CA LEU A 491 -37.11 15.98 -14.54
C LEU A 491 -36.31 15.33 -13.41
N ILE A 492 -36.52 15.79 -12.18
CA ILE A 492 -36.10 15.04 -10.99
C ILE A 492 -37.26 14.15 -10.58
N TYR A 493 -36.98 12.87 -10.37
CA TYR A 493 -38.01 11.84 -10.22
C TYR A 493 -38.24 11.46 -8.75
N ASN A 494 -39.45 11.04 -8.41
CA ASN A 494 -39.82 10.37 -7.16
C ASN A 494 -40.61 9.07 -7.43
N ASP A 495 -40.50 8.55 -8.64
CA ASP A 495 -41.07 7.28 -9.06
C ASP A 495 -40.20 6.08 -8.62
N ALA A 496 -40.84 4.94 -8.44
CA ALA A 496 -40.20 3.69 -8.13
C ALA A 496 -40.48 2.66 -9.24
N TRP A 497 -39.47 1.89 -9.62
CA TRP A 497 -39.54 0.90 -10.68
C TRP A 497 -38.93 -0.44 -10.23
N ALA A 498 -39.46 -1.52 -10.77
CA ALA A 498 -38.90 -2.86 -10.60
C ALA A 498 -38.59 -3.48 -11.95
N LEU A 499 -37.37 -4.01 -12.09
CA LEU A 499 -36.98 -4.90 -13.17
C LEU A 499 -36.99 -6.32 -12.62
N THR A 500 -38.02 -7.13 -12.97
CA THR A 500 -38.00 -8.57 -12.67
C THR A 500 -36.94 -9.26 -13.50
N LEU A 501 -36.27 -10.25 -12.93
CA LEU A 501 -35.13 -10.93 -13.54
C LEU A 501 -35.41 -12.41 -13.81
N SER A 502 -36.44 -12.97 -13.16
CA SER A 502 -36.91 -14.33 -13.44
C SER A 502 -37.62 -14.36 -14.81
N GLY A 503 -37.26 -15.33 -15.65
CA GLY A 503 -37.78 -15.47 -17.02
C GLY A 503 -37.29 -14.33 -17.93
N THR A 504 -38.19 -13.73 -18.72
CA THR A 504 -37.85 -12.56 -19.56
C THR A 504 -37.79 -11.31 -18.65
N PRO A 505 -36.62 -10.66 -18.54
CA PRO A 505 -36.52 -9.44 -17.72
C PRO A 505 -37.59 -8.41 -18.16
N THR A 506 -38.35 -7.86 -17.21
CA THR A 506 -39.47 -6.97 -17.50
C THR A 506 -39.54 -5.79 -16.55
N TRP A 507 -39.62 -4.58 -17.11
CA TRP A 507 -39.81 -3.36 -16.33
C TRP A 507 -41.28 -3.18 -15.95
N THR A 508 -41.50 -2.81 -14.70
CA THR A 508 -42.81 -2.43 -14.17
C THR A 508 -42.67 -1.22 -13.26
N GLN A 509 -43.49 -0.18 -13.50
CA GLN A 509 -43.55 0.93 -12.57
C GLN A 509 -44.31 0.47 -11.29
N LEU A 510 -43.67 0.67 -10.16
CA LEU A 510 -44.29 0.42 -8.86
C LEU A 510 -45.26 1.58 -8.50
N THR A 511 -46.35 1.24 -7.89
CA THR A 511 -47.33 2.22 -7.33
C THR A 511 -47.45 2.01 -5.82
N PRO A 512 -46.38 2.35 -5.05
CA PRO A 512 -46.43 2.15 -3.63
C PRO A 512 -47.53 2.97 -2.95
N SER A 513 -48.17 2.39 -1.96
CA SER A 513 -49.07 3.15 -1.07
C SER A 513 -48.25 4.09 -0.14
N GLY A 514 -48.95 4.98 0.55
CA GLY A 514 -48.35 6.01 1.41
C GLY A 514 -47.84 7.21 0.61
N THR A 515 -47.29 8.19 1.29
CA THR A 515 -46.72 9.40 0.68
C THR A 515 -45.31 9.06 0.22
N PRO A 516 -44.97 9.20 -1.08
CA PRO A 516 -43.61 8.98 -1.54
C PRO A 516 -42.65 10.07 -1.02
N PRO A 517 -41.33 9.78 -0.92
CA PRO A 517 -40.34 10.82 -0.66
C PRO A 517 -40.44 11.94 -1.71
N PRO A 518 -40.06 13.19 -1.38
CA PRO A 518 -39.84 14.21 -2.39
C PRO A 518 -38.93 13.74 -3.51
N ALA A 519 -39.12 14.25 -4.72
CA ALA A 519 -38.26 13.93 -5.86
C ALA A 519 -36.79 14.20 -5.52
N ARG A 520 -35.90 13.26 -5.85
CA ARG A 520 -34.49 13.37 -5.48
C ARG A 520 -33.54 12.54 -6.34
N PHE A 521 -32.31 12.99 -6.41
CA PHE A 521 -31.21 12.25 -7.00
C PHE A 521 -29.99 12.28 -6.09
N LEU A 522 -29.01 11.41 -6.34
CA LEU A 522 -27.78 11.28 -5.54
C LEU A 522 -28.04 11.01 -4.04
N ALA A 523 -29.06 10.25 -3.74
CA ALA A 523 -29.37 9.77 -2.40
C ALA A 523 -28.58 8.48 -2.11
N GLY A 524 -28.24 8.25 -0.84
CA GLY A 524 -27.75 6.96 -0.36
C GLY A 524 -28.87 5.95 -0.20
N SER A 525 -28.64 4.68 -0.55
CA SER A 525 -29.63 3.61 -0.30
C SER A 525 -28.98 2.29 0.11
N ALA A 526 -29.71 1.53 0.91
CA ALA A 526 -29.33 0.18 1.29
C ALA A 526 -30.56 -0.72 1.45
N ARG A 527 -30.38 -2.03 1.23
CA ARG A 527 -31.44 -3.01 1.51
C ARG A 527 -31.38 -3.44 2.98
N ASN A 528 -32.51 -3.34 3.67
CA ASN A 528 -32.71 -3.99 4.94
C ASN A 528 -33.28 -5.40 4.71
N PRO A 529 -32.49 -6.48 4.93
CA PRO A 529 -32.95 -7.85 4.68
C PRO A 529 -33.90 -8.38 5.75
N VAL A 530 -33.94 -7.77 6.94
CA VAL A 530 -34.81 -8.19 8.05
C VAL A 530 -36.27 -7.86 7.74
N THR A 531 -36.52 -6.61 7.31
CA THR A 531 -37.88 -6.16 6.95
C THR A 531 -38.17 -6.30 5.46
N ASN A 532 -37.20 -6.75 4.66
CA ASN A 532 -37.22 -6.74 3.20
C ASN A 532 -37.68 -5.38 2.65
N SER A 533 -36.92 -4.35 2.94
CA SER A 533 -37.22 -2.98 2.51
C SER A 533 -35.98 -2.30 1.92
N MET A 534 -36.18 -1.31 1.07
CA MET A 534 -35.16 -0.37 0.66
C MET A 534 -35.20 0.84 1.57
N VAL A 535 -34.06 1.20 2.17
CA VAL A 535 -33.91 2.44 2.95
C VAL A 535 -33.22 3.48 2.08
N VAL A 536 -33.75 4.71 2.06
CA VAL A 536 -33.22 5.85 1.30
C VAL A 536 -32.90 6.98 2.25
N PHE A 537 -31.73 7.63 2.09
CA PHE A 537 -31.33 8.77 2.92
C PHE A 537 -30.75 9.91 2.08
N GLY A 538 -31.18 11.16 2.40
CA GLY A 538 -30.59 12.37 1.82
C GLY A 538 -30.86 12.54 0.33
N GLY A 539 -29.87 13.09 -0.39
CA GLY A 539 -29.99 13.47 -1.80
C GLY A 539 -30.39 14.93 -1.98
N THR A 540 -30.79 15.29 -3.19
CA THR A 540 -31.17 16.67 -3.54
C THR A 540 -32.21 16.72 -4.65
N ASP A 541 -33.02 17.77 -4.66
CA ASP A 541 -33.88 18.21 -5.79
C ASP A 541 -33.55 19.65 -6.25
N SER A 542 -32.48 20.21 -5.84
CA SER A 542 -31.95 21.57 -5.74
C SER A 542 -31.89 22.05 -4.27
N THR A 543 -32.66 21.43 -3.39
CA THR A 543 -32.58 21.58 -1.93
C THR A 543 -31.98 20.30 -1.35
N LEU A 544 -30.98 20.45 -0.49
CA LEU A 544 -30.34 19.29 0.15
C LEU A 544 -31.29 18.68 1.19
N MET A 545 -31.21 17.36 1.32
CA MET A 545 -32.07 16.58 2.19
C MET A 545 -31.29 15.80 3.24
N ASN A 546 -31.92 15.51 4.39
CA ASN A 546 -31.41 14.64 5.45
C ASN A 546 -32.50 13.74 6.05
N ASP A 547 -33.60 13.61 5.37
CA ASP A 547 -34.71 12.72 5.74
C ASP A 547 -34.38 11.27 5.33
N ALA A 548 -34.96 10.33 6.05
CA ALA A 548 -34.82 8.90 5.77
C ALA A 548 -36.23 8.29 5.51
N TRP A 549 -36.25 7.34 4.56
CA TRP A 549 -37.46 6.68 4.10
C TRP A 549 -37.26 5.20 3.91
N THR A 550 -38.32 4.42 4.07
CA THR A 550 -38.37 3.01 3.71
C THR A 550 -39.42 2.74 2.64
N LEU A 551 -39.05 1.92 1.65
CA LEU A 551 -39.95 1.28 0.71
C LEU A 551 -40.05 -0.21 1.04
N SER A 552 -41.23 -0.67 1.47
CA SER A 552 -41.46 -2.10 1.65
C SER A 552 -41.40 -2.83 0.32
N LEU A 553 -40.66 -3.94 0.29
CA LEU A 553 -40.49 -4.81 -0.87
C LEU A 553 -41.31 -6.12 -0.76
N SER A 554 -41.91 -6.39 0.40
CA SER A 554 -42.79 -7.53 0.65
C SER A 554 -44.24 -7.14 0.53
N GLY A 555 -45.07 -7.98 -0.08
CA GLY A 555 -46.48 -7.71 -0.29
C GLY A 555 -46.72 -6.53 -1.23
N SER A 556 -47.70 -5.67 -0.92
CA SER A 556 -47.90 -4.43 -1.66
C SER A 556 -46.88 -3.39 -1.22
N PRO A 557 -46.08 -2.84 -2.14
CA PRO A 557 -45.09 -1.83 -1.79
C PRO A 557 -45.72 -0.62 -1.09
N ALA A 558 -45.05 -0.08 -0.06
CA ALA A 558 -45.48 1.08 0.67
C ALA A 558 -44.33 1.96 1.11
N TRP A 559 -44.46 3.28 0.94
CA TRP A 559 -43.53 4.25 1.47
C TRP A 559 -43.87 4.64 2.90
N THR A 560 -42.83 4.71 3.74
CA THR A 560 -42.96 5.22 5.12
C THR A 560 -41.76 6.10 5.42
N GLN A 561 -42.02 7.32 5.89
CA GLN A 561 -40.94 8.18 6.41
C GLN A 561 -40.46 7.66 7.77
N ILE A 562 -39.18 7.61 7.97
CA ILE A 562 -38.58 7.21 9.25
C ILE A 562 -38.53 8.46 10.15
N SER A 563 -39.41 8.53 11.14
CA SER A 563 -39.36 9.54 12.18
C SER A 563 -38.38 9.09 13.28
N ALA A 564 -37.13 9.45 13.12
CA ALA A 564 -36.08 9.08 14.06
C ALA A 564 -35.85 10.15 15.12
N SER A 565 -35.60 9.73 16.35
CA SER A 565 -35.13 10.59 17.43
C SER A 565 -33.60 10.92 17.24
N GLY A 566 -33.11 11.83 18.07
CA GLY A 566 -31.71 12.29 17.98
C GLY A 566 -31.53 13.36 16.88
N THR A 567 -30.30 13.83 16.76
CA THR A 567 -29.91 14.79 15.71
C THR A 567 -29.52 14.04 14.46
N PRO A 568 -30.18 14.24 13.31
CA PRO A 568 -29.77 13.63 12.05
C PRO A 568 -28.46 14.25 11.53
N PRO A 569 -27.77 13.59 10.59
CA PRO A 569 -26.69 14.22 9.84
C PRO A 569 -27.12 15.52 9.17
N SER A 570 -26.19 16.42 8.85
CA SER A 570 -26.48 17.58 8.00
C SER A 570 -27.12 17.13 6.66
N GLN A 571 -27.91 18.00 6.07
CA GLN A 571 -28.48 17.82 4.73
C GLN A 571 -27.31 17.59 3.73
N ARG A 572 -27.41 16.57 2.87
CA ARG A 572 -26.30 16.23 1.97
C ARG A 572 -26.71 15.41 0.76
N TYR A 573 -25.96 15.55 -0.33
CA TYR A 573 -26.05 14.68 -1.49
C TYR A 573 -24.78 13.84 -1.67
N GLN A 574 -24.89 12.74 -2.40
CA GLN A 574 -23.85 11.72 -2.57
C GLN A 574 -23.22 11.20 -1.25
N PRO A 575 -23.99 11.04 -0.15
CA PRO A 575 -23.52 10.19 0.92
C PRO A 575 -23.54 8.76 0.44
N THR A 576 -22.68 7.92 1.02
CA THR A 576 -22.84 6.46 0.90
C THR A 576 -23.60 5.92 2.09
N ALA A 577 -24.41 4.89 1.85
CA ALA A 577 -25.17 4.22 2.87
C ALA A 577 -25.04 2.70 2.74
N ILE A 578 -24.77 2.02 3.85
CA ILE A 578 -24.77 0.55 3.95
C ILE A 578 -25.72 0.11 5.07
N TYR A 579 -26.17 -1.14 4.99
CA TYR A 579 -26.93 -1.75 6.08
C TYR A 579 -26.03 -2.70 6.88
N ASP A 580 -25.78 -2.33 8.14
CA ASP A 580 -25.07 -3.18 9.10
C ASP A 580 -26.03 -4.23 9.67
N GLN A 581 -25.93 -5.45 9.13
CA GLN A 581 -26.82 -6.56 9.49
C GLN A 581 -26.64 -7.02 10.94
N SER A 582 -25.45 -6.82 11.51
CA SER A 582 -25.13 -7.27 12.85
C SER A 582 -25.83 -6.41 13.93
N ARG A 583 -26.16 -5.16 13.60
CA ARG A 583 -26.74 -4.16 14.53
C ARG A 583 -28.08 -3.60 14.07
N ASP A 584 -28.63 -4.12 12.96
CA ASP A 584 -29.87 -3.63 12.34
C ASP A 584 -29.91 -2.11 12.25
N ARG A 585 -28.93 -1.55 11.59
CA ARG A 585 -28.81 -0.09 11.40
C ARG A 585 -28.36 0.28 9.99
N LEU A 586 -28.81 1.45 9.53
CA LEU A 586 -28.21 2.09 8.37
C LEU A 586 -26.97 2.86 8.84
N VAL A 587 -25.83 2.69 8.17
CA VAL A 587 -24.62 3.48 8.40
C VAL A 587 -24.38 4.37 7.20
N VAL A 588 -24.19 5.67 7.45
CA VAL A 588 -23.99 6.72 6.44
C VAL A 588 -22.63 7.34 6.63
N PHE A 589 -21.89 7.54 5.54
CA PHE A 589 -20.58 8.21 5.55
C PHE A 589 -20.49 9.25 4.43
N GLY A 590 -19.87 10.40 4.74
CA GLY A 590 -19.45 11.40 3.77
C GLY A 590 -20.59 12.12 3.04
N GLY A 591 -20.31 12.59 1.83
CA GLY A 591 -21.19 13.40 1.00
C GLY A 591 -20.78 14.88 0.97
N PHE A 592 -21.65 15.75 0.43
CA PHE A 592 -21.43 17.19 0.38
C PHE A 592 -22.67 17.93 0.89
N ASP A 593 -22.47 18.85 1.85
CA ASP A 593 -23.57 19.59 2.51
C ASP A 593 -23.90 20.93 1.86
N GLY A 594 -23.37 21.18 0.67
CA GLY A 594 -23.53 22.44 -0.06
C GLY A 594 -22.42 23.46 0.22
N VAL A 595 -21.61 23.26 1.25
CA VAL A 595 -20.52 24.15 1.65
C VAL A 595 -19.21 23.39 1.79
N THR A 596 -19.25 22.22 2.47
CA THR A 596 -18.05 21.42 2.78
C THR A 596 -18.26 19.95 2.45
N PHE A 597 -17.16 19.26 2.19
CA PHE A 597 -17.17 17.81 2.13
C PHE A 597 -17.36 17.24 3.54
N CYS A 598 -18.24 16.25 3.68
CA CYS A 598 -18.50 15.59 4.94
C CYS A 598 -17.51 14.44 5.15
N GLY A 599 -17.05 14.26 6.38
CA GLY A 599 -16.18 13.16 6.80
C GLY A 599 -16.69 12.43 8.03
N ASP A 600 -17.91 12.76 8.44
CA ASP A 600 -18.60 12.19 9.59
C ASP A 600 -19.28 10.86 9.24
N THR A 601 -19.41 10.02 10.25
CA THR A 601 -20.06 8.72 10.16
C THR A 601 -21.28 8.72 11.09
N TRP A 602 -22.42 8.25 10.60
CA TRP A 602 -23.67 8.24 11.32
C TRP A 602 -24.34 6.87 11.26
N ALA A 603 -25.05 6.52 12.30
CA ALA A 603 -25.90 5.33 12.36
C ALA A 603 -27.35 5.72 12.61
N LEU A 604 -28.26 5.11 11.84
CA LEU A 604 -29.70 5.12 12.08
C LEU A 604 -30.12 3.73 12.55
N ALA A 605 -30.44 3.59 13.82
CA ALA A 605 -31.01 2.36 14.35
C ALA A 605 -32.40 2.12 13.72
N LEU A 606 -32.66 0.88 13.29
CA LEU A 606 -33.92 0.49 12.62
C LEU A 606 -34.76 -0.47 13.47
N THR A 607 -34.18 -1.05 14.52
CA THR A 607 -34.91 -1.83 15.54
C THR A 607 -35.46 -0.92 16.64
N GLY A 608 -36.66 -1.21 17.11
CA GLY A 608 -37.30 -0.44 18.16
C GLY A 608 -37.74 0.94 17.69
N ALA A 609 -37.50 1.99 18.50
CA ALA A 609 -37.73 3.37 18.11
C ALA A 609 -36.52 3.87 17.30
N PRO A 610 -36.66 4.24 16.02
CA PRO A 610 -35.56 4.73 15.20
C PRO A 610 -34.85 5.92 15.86
N ALA A 611 -33.51 5.91 15.81
CA ALA A 611 -32.70 6.97 16.39
C ALA A 611 -31.40 7.18 15.60
N TRP A 612 -31.04 8.46 15.38
CA TRP A 612 -29.76 8.85 14.83
C TRP A 612 -28.69 8.96 15.91
N THR A 613 -27.52 8.42 15.64
CA THR A 613 -26.35 8.55 16.49
C THR A 613 -25.14 8.83 15.61
N GLN A 614 -24.35 9.84 15.95
CA GLN A 614 -23.06 10.05 15.30
C GLN A 614 -22.07 9.01 15.85
N LEU A 615 -21.45 8.26 14.95
CA LEU A 615 -20.35 7.37 15.28
C LEU A 615 -19.06 8.19 15.33
N LEU A 616 -18.18 7.87 16.29
CA LEU A 616 -16.87 8.49 16.47
C LEU A 616 -15.77 7.42 16.30
N PRO A 617 -15.61 6.87 15.10
CA PRO A 617 -14.64 5.81 14.87
C PRO A 617 -13.22 6.25 15.17
N THR A 618 -12.41 5.37 15.73
CA THR A 618 -10.99 5.58 15.95
C THR A 618 -10.17 5.13 14.72
N GLY A 619 -8.86 5.35 14.74
CA GLY A 619 -7.95 4.93 13.67
C GLY A 619 -7.80 5.94 12.53
N LEU A 620 -7.32 5.46 11.38
CA LEU A 620 -7.08 6.27 10.18
C LEU A 620 -8.38 6.42 9.38
N SER A 621 -9.11 7.50 9.58
CA SER A 621 -10.33 7.80 8.82
C SER A 621 -10.04 8.35 7.42
N PRO A 622 -10.94 8.11 6.45
CA PRO A 622 -10.89 8.82 5.16
C PRO A 622 -10.97 10.33 5.36
N THR A 623 -10.33 11.09 4.48
CA THR A 623 -10.58 12.54 4.41
C THR A 623 -12.04 12.81 4.06
N PRO A 624 -12.63 13.96 4.50
CA PRO A 624 -13.99 14.36 4.09
C PRO A 624 -14.15 14.35 2.57
N ARG A 625 -15.16 13.65 2.03
CA ARG A 625 -15.28 13.41 0.58
C ARG A 625 -16.71 13.14 0.12
N TYR A 626 -16.95 13.31 -1.19
CA TYR A 626 -18.20 12.91 -1.85
C TYR A 626 -17.92 12.12 -3.14
N GLY A 627 -18.94 11.52 -3.75
CA GLY A 627 -18.81 10.73 -4.97
C GLY A 627 -17.95 9.48 -4.82
N HIS A 628 -17.66 9.07 -3.57
CA HIS A 628 -17.10 7.79 -3.20
C HIS A 628 -18.16 6.70 -3.23
N THR A 629 -17.76 5.46 -3.16
CA THR A 629 -18.67 4.33 -3.01
C THR A 629 -18.42 3.60 -1.69
N ALA A 630 -19.45 2.97 -1.16
CA ALA A 630 -19.31 2.06 -0.03
C ALA A 630 -20.11 0.78 -0.26
N VAL A 631 -19.56 -0.33 0.26
CA VAL A 631 -20.22 -1.63 0.29
C VAL A 631 -20.10 -2.25 1.69
N TYR A 632 -21.05 -3.09 2.06
CA TYR A 632 -21.00 -3.85 3.30
C TYR A 632 -20.33 -5.21 3.05
N ASP A 633 -19.22 -5.45 3.70
CA ASP A 633 -18.55 -6.76 3.75
C ASP A 633 -19.28 -7.65 4.77
N THR A 634 -19.99 -8.64 4.27
CA THR A 634 -20.77 -9.55 5.11
C THR A 634 -19.91 -10.56 5.88
N VAL A 635 -18.67 -10.81 5.45
CA VAL A 635 -17.72 -11.73 6.08
C VAL A 635 -17.06 -11.06 7.28
N ARG A 636 -16.51 -9.82 7.08
CA ARG A 636 -15.80 -9.07 8.13
C ARG A 636 -16.74 -8.19 8.94
N LYS A 637 -18.01 -8.07 8.52
CA LYS A 637 -19.02 -7.17 9.11
C LYS A 637 -18.52 -5.73 9.17
N SER A 638 -17.98 -5.26 8.07
CA SER A 638 -17.34 -3.96 7.94
C SER A 638 -17.94 -3.15 6.78
N MET A 639 -17.72 -1.84 6.79
CA MET A 639 -18.01 -0.93 5.68
C MET A 639 -16.73 -0.65 4.93
N LEU A 640 -16.70 -0.95 3.65
CA LEU A 640 -15.59 -0.61 2.75
C LEU A 640 -15.93 0.66 1.99
N VAL A 641 -15.02 1.63 2.01
CA VAL A 641 -15.14 2.91 1.28
C VAL A 641 -14.01 3.00 0.28
N TYR A 642 -14.34 3.31 -0.97
CA TYR A 642 -13.34 3.48 -2.03
C TYR A 642 -13.49 4.82 -2.73
N ALA A 643 -12.33 5.48 -2.97
CA ALA A 643 -12.13 6.62 -3.86
C ALA A 643 -12.96 7.87 -3.49
N GLY A 644 -13.41 8.66 -4.46
CA GLY A 644 -14.16 9.90 -4.27
C GLY A 644 -13.32 11.16 -4.50
N LEU A 645 -13.88 12.31 -4.12
CA LEU A 645 -13.27 13.64 -4.30
C LEU A 645 -13.30 14.42 -2.98
N ASP A 646 -12.11 14.93 -2.55
CA ASP A 646 -11.93 15.86 -1.42
C ASP A 646 -11.26 17.18 -1.84
N GLY A 647 -11.44 17.55 -3.11
CA GLY A 647 -10.68 18.59 -3.81
C GLY A 647 -9.60 17.97 -4.71
N VAL A 648 -9.21 16.72 -4.46
CA VAL A 648 -8.34 15.89 -5.29
C VAL A 648 -8.99 14.52 -5.45
N LEU A 649 -8.90 13.93 -6.64
CA LEU A 649 -9.38 12.57 -6.88
C LEU A 649 -8.62 11.57 -6.00
N LYS A 650 -9.36 10.62 -5.45
CA LYS A 650 -8.84 9.56 -4.58
C LYS A 650 -8.87 8.20 -5.28
N ASP A 651 -7.97 7.34 -4.83
CA ASP A 651 -7.85 5.92 -5.19
C ASP A 651 -7.63 5.05 -3.95
N ASP A 652 -7.75 5.64 -2.77
CA ASP A 652 -7.59 4.98 -1.48
C ASP A 652 -8.81 4.13 -1.11
N THR A 653 -8.57 3.03 -0.39
CA THR A 653 -9.62 2.16 0.13
C THR A 653 -9.53 2.09 1.64
N TYR A 654 -10.63 2.36 2.30
CA TYR A 654 -10.75 2.29 3.75
C TYR A 654 -11.74 1.22 4.18
N GLU A 655 -11.47 0.62 5.33
CA GLU A 655 -12.38 -0.27 6.01
C GLU A 655 -12.77 0.33 7.36
N LEU A 656 -14.07 0.42 7.64
CA LEU A 656 -14.61 0.67 8.96
C LEU A 656 -15.04 -0.68 9.54
N LEU A 657 -14.22 -1.23 10.40
CA LEU A 657 -14.52 -2.46 11.11
C LEU A 657 -15.38 -2.13 12.34
N PHE A 658 -16.60 -2.63 12.37
CA PHE A 658 -17.47 -2.52 13.54
C PHE A 658 -17.08 -3.60 14.58
N GLY A 659 -16.99 -3.23 15.87
CA GLY A 659 -16.73 -4.19 16.94
C GLY A 659 -17.78 -5.30 17.01
N ASP A 660 -17.42 -6.49 17.47
CA ASP A 660 -18.39 -7.56 17.64
C ASP A 660 -19.43 -7.19 18.71
N VAL A 661 -20.73 -7.36 18.37
CA VAL A 661 -21.83 -7.28 19.34
C VAL A 661 -21.90 -8.59 20.08
N THR A 662 -20.94 -8.88 20.91
CA THR A 662 -21.11 -9.91 21.94
C THR A 662 -21.78 -9.25 23.13
N ALA A 663 -23.10 -9.48 23.24
CA ALA A 663 -23.80 -9.24 24.49
C ALA A 663 -23.09 -10.02 25.60
N VAL A 664 -22.78 -9.32 26.65
CA VAL A 664 -22.23 -9.61 27.97
C VAL A 664 -20.89 -8.93 28.16
N ALA A 665 -20.93 -7.98 29.05
CA ALA A 665 -19.75 -7.36 29.61
C ALA A 665 -18.84 -8.43 30.20
N ASP A 666 -17.78 -8.75 29.46
CA ASP A 666 -16.59 -9.33 30.03
C ASP A 666 -15.45 -8.35 29.90
N ALA A 667 -14.71 -8.25 30.95
CA ALA A 667 -13.64 -7.30 31.21
C ALA A 667 -12.64 -7.20 30.05
N PRO A 668 -11.92 -6.07 29.88
CA PRO A 668 -11.03 -5.82 28.74
C PRO A 668 -10.02 -6.96 28.61
N VAL A 669 -10.02 -7.62 27.44
CA VAL A 669 -8.98 -8.57 27.08
C VAL A 669 -7.69 -7.76 26.93
N ALA A 670 -6.83 -7.90 27.91
CA ALA A 670 -5.49 -7.34 27.93
C ALA A 670 -4.70 -7.75 26.67
N PRO A 671 -3.72 -6.95 26.22
CA PRO A 671 -2.82 -7.29 25.11
C PRO A 671 -2.23 -8.67 25.31
N ALA A 672 -1.89 -9.36 24.21
CA ALA A 672 -1.50 -10.77 24.17
C ALA A 672 -0.81 -11.21 25.46
N ALA A 673 -1.53 -11.97 26.28
CA ALA A 673 -1.17 -12.22 27.68
C ALA A 673 0.18 -12.92 27.84
N MET A 674 0.87 -13.18 26.71
CA MET A 674 2.13 -13.92 26.65
C MET A 674 2.86 -13.62 25.35
N THR A 675 4.12 -13.27 25.43
CA THR A 675 5.04 -13.08 24.28
C THR A 675 6.26 -13.96 24.45
N LEU A 676 6.60 -14.73 23.41
CA LEU A 676 7.81 -15.57 23.36
C LEU A 676 8.77 -14.98 22.34
N HIS A 677 9.94 -14.54 22.78
CA HIS A 677 10.95 -13.89 21.95
C HIS A 677 11.80 -14.87 21.16
N ALA A 678 12.54 -14.39 20.17
CA ALA A 678 13.51 -15.20 19.45
C ALA A 678 14.68 -15.60 20.37
N PRO A 679 15.20 -16.83 20.28
CA PRO A 679 16.30 -17.28 21.14
C PRO A 679 17.61 -16.60 20.74
N TYR A 680 18.46 -16.31 21.71
CA TYR A 680 19.76 -15.70 21.43
C TYR A 680 20.88 -16.36 22.26
N PRO A 681 22.02 -16.70 21.65
CA PRO A 681 22.28 -16.71 20.21
C PRO A 681 21.50 -17.81 19.49
N ASN A 682 21.18 -17.61 18.22
CA ASN A 682 20.57 -18.63 17.37
C ASN A 682 21.08 -18.48 15.92
N PRO A 683 21.86 -19.43 15.40
CA PRO A 683 22.27 -20.71 16.01
C PRO A 683 23.21 -20.56 17.22
N PHE A 684 23.20 -21.56 18.12
CA PHE A 684 24.06 -21.58 19.30
C PHE A 684 24.93 -22.85 19.36
N ARG A 685 26.02 -22.80 20.18
CA ARG A 685 26.94 -23.91 20.41
C ARG A 685 26.95 -24.40 21.86
N SER A 686 26.79 -23.52 22.81
CA SER A 686 26.84 -23.86 24.25
C SER A 686 25.50 -23.69 24.95
N SER A 687 24.82 -22.57 24.74
CA SER A 687 23.47 -22.34 25.28
C SER A 687 22.75 -21.21 24.52
N ALA A 688 21.42 -21.25 24.48
CA ALA A 688 20.56 -20.17 23.99
C ALA A 688 19.66 -19.66 25.13
N ALA A 689 19.54 -18.34 25.21
CA ALA A 689 18.54 -17.72 26.06
C ALA A 689 17.15 -17.80 25.39
N ILE A 690 16.14 -18.08 26.19
CA ILE A 690 14.73 -18.18 25.81
C ILE A 690 14.00 -17.13 26.64
N ASP A 691 13.74 -15.98 26.03
CA ASP A 691 13.13 -14.86 26.68
C ASP A 691 11.62 -14.85 26.42
N PHE A 692 10.85 -14.57 27.46
CA PHE A 692 9.39 -14.48 27.37
C PHE A 692 8.85 -13.40 28.30
N GLU A 693 7.66 -12.92 27.99
CA GLU A 693 6.98 -11.90 28.77
C GLU A 693 5.53 -12.31 29.00
N LEU A 694 5.06 -12.14 30.24
CA LEU A 694 3.69 -12.38 30.64
C LEU A 694 3.08 -11.11 31.23
N ALA A 695 1.88 -10.77 30.82
CA ALA A 695 1.14 -9.64 31.35
C ALA A 695 0.69 -9.83 32.82
N ARG A 696 0.64 -11.08 33.29
CA ARG A 696 0.37 -11.45 34.70
C ARG A 696 1.02 -12.80 35.01
N ALA A 697 1.40 -12.99 36.26
CA ALA A 697 1.85 -14.31 36.74
C ALA A 697 0.74 -15.38 36.56
N ARG A 698 1.06 -16.52 35.97
CA ARG A 698 0.11 -17.61 35.74
C ARG A 698 0.78 -18.98 35.58
N GLU A 699 0.00 -20.04 35.84
CA GLU A 699 0.48 -21.39 35.59
C GLU A 699 0.80 -21.61 34.11
N GLY A 700 1.94 -22.25 33.86
CA GLY A 700 2.38 -22.53 32.50
C GLY A 700 3.53 -23.52 32.45
N ARG A 701 3.96 -23.80 31.21
CA ARG A 701 5.04 -24.73 30.90
C ARG A 701 5.90 -24.14 29.76
N ILE A 702 7.20 -24.29 29.89
CA ILE A 702 8.17 -23.99 28.82
C ILE A 702 9.02 -25.24 28.59
N ALA A 703 9.03 -25.74 27.35
CA ALA A 703 9.71 -26.97 26.99
C ALA A 703 10.30 -26.92 25.58
N VAL A 704 11.35 -27.73 25.34
CA VAL A 704 12.04 -27.89 24.05
C VAL A 704 11.60 -29.22 23.43
N TYR A 705 11.37 -29.20 22.10
CA TYR A 705 10.92 -30.33 21.32
C TYR A 705 11.83 -30.52 20.09
N ASP A 706 11.96 -31.76 19.61
CA ASP A 706 12.65 -32.05 18.34
C ASP A 706 11.73 -31.76 17.13
N VAL A 707 12.26 -31.97 15.92
CA VAL A 707 11.54 -31.74 14.66
C VAL A 707 10.32 -32.68 14.46
N HIS A 708 10.22 -33.76 15.24
CA HIS A 708 9.08 -34.69 15.24
C HIS A 708 8.05 -34.39 16.34
N GLY A 709 8.25 -33.28 17.09
CA GLY A 709 7.36 -32.89 18.18
C GLY A 709 7.56 -33.69 19.49
N ARG A 710 8.64 -34.47 19.61
CA ARG A 710 8.93 -35.21 20.84
C ARG A 710 9.61 -34.26 21.84
N LEU A 711 9.19 -34.35 23.10
CA LEU A 711 9.78 -33.59 24.19
C LEU A 711 11.27 -33.96 24.35
N VAL A 712 12.11 -32.94 24.31
CA VAL A 712 13.56 -33.04 24.53
C VAL A 712 13.89 -32.68 25.98
N ARG A 713 13.39 -31.51 26.43
CA ARG A 713 13.62 -31.01 27.78
C ARG A 713 12.49 -30.07 28.24
N GLU A 714 12.04 -30.24 29.45
CA GLU A 714 11.18 -29.27 30.14
C GLU A 714 12.07 -28.27 30.89
N LEU A 715 11.98 -26.98 30.51
CA LEU A 715 12.80 -25.93 31.12
C LEU A 715 12.17 -25.35 32.37
N ARG A 716 10.83 -25.28 32.40
CA ARG A 716 10.07 -24.80 33.54
C ARG A 716 8.61 -25.25 33.46
N ARG A 717 8.05 -25.61 34.63
CA ARG A 717 6.62 -25.87 34.85
C ARG A 717 6.18 -25.24 36.16
N GLY A 718 4.95 -24.73 36.21
CA GLY A 718 4.37 -24.09 37.38
C GLY A 718 4.13 -22.61 37.17
N LEU A 719 4.10 -21.83 38.23
CA LEU A 719 3.83 -20.40 38.14
C LEU A 719 4.95 -19.66 37.40
N LEU A 720 4.62 -19.16 36.20
CA LEU A 720 5.47 -18.27 35.43
C LEU A 720 5.26 -16.83 35.90
N PRO A 721 6.32 -16.05 36.16
CA PRO A 721 6.19 -14.71 36.73
C PRO A 721 5.65 -13.70 35.73
N GLU A 722 5.06 -12.62 36.24
CA GLU A 722 4.69 -11.43 35.47
C GLU A 722 5.93 -10.68 34.97
N GLY A 723 5.80 -10.02 33.80
CA GLY A 723 6.87 -9.27 33.17
C GLY A 723 7.83 -10.14 32.35
N SER A 724 8.98 -9.57 32.00
CA SER A 724 10.01 -10.23 31.20
C SER A 724 10.83 -11.22 32.04
N SER A 725 11.04 -12.41 31.49
CA SER A 725 11.82 -13.49 32.11
C SER A 725 12.68 -14.20 31.08
N SER A 726 13.78 -14.79 31.53
CA SER A 726 14.72 -15.51 30.68
C SER A 726 15.02 -16.89 31.26
N LEU A 727 15.01 -17.91 30.40
CA LEU A 727 15.52 -19.23 30.69
C LEU A 727 16.67 -19.58 29.73
N ARG A 728 17.47 -20.56 30.07
CA ARG A 728 18.55 -21.02 29.19
C ARG A 728 18.39 -22.50 28.87
N TRP A 729 18.58 -22.84 27.59
CA TRP A 729 18.76 -24.19 27.14
C TRP A 729 20.20 -24.42 26.68
N ASP A 730 20.85 -25.42 27.25
CA ASP A 730 22.24 -25.78 27.04
C ASP A 730 22.46 -26.87 26.00
N GLY A 731 21.39 -27.23 25.25
CA GLY A 731 21.45 -28.28 24.25
C GLY A 731 21.43 -29.70 24.82
N THR A 732 20.97 -29.89 26.07
CA THR A 732 20.83 -31.21 26.70
C THR A 732 19.36 -31.66 26.79
N ASP A 733 19.16 -32.97 26.88
CA ASP A 733 17.86 -33.60 27.16
C ASP A 733 17.54 -33.62 28.68
N GLU A 734 16.41 -34.27 29.05
CA GLU A 734 15.97 -34.43 30.45
C GLU A 734 16.98 -35.14 31.34
N ARG A 735 17.89 -35.92 30.76
CA ARG A 735 18.94 -36.68 31.47
C ARG A 735 20.25 -35.90 31.57
N GLY A 736 20.29 -34.67 31.00
CA GLY A 736 21.50 -33.88 30.93
C GLY A 736 22.48 -34.32 29.83
N VAL A 737 22.04 -35.17 28.89
CA VAL A 737 22.88 -35.65 27.80
C VAL A 737 22.71 -34.66 26.61
N LEU A 738 23.86 -34.29 26.01
CA LEU A 738 23.88 -33.42 24.83
C LEU A 738 23.14 -34.08 23.67
N VAL A 739 22.15 -33.36 23.12
CA VAL A 739 21.41 -33.83 21.95
C VAL A 739 22.16 -33.56 20.65
N ALA A 740 21.76 -34.15 19.55
CA ALA A 740 22.41 -33.98 18.24
C ALA A 740 22.31 -32.53 17.77
N ALA A 741 23.33 -32.07 17.00
CA ALA A 741 23.22 -30.80 16.29
C ALA A 741 22.01 -30.84 15.35
N GLY A 742 21.25 -29.76 15.30
CA GLY A 742 20.02 -29.73 14.48
C GLY A 742 19.04 -28.63 14.88
N THR A 743 17.85 -28.71 14.30
CA THR A 743 16.74 -27.80 14.59
C THR A 743 15.87 -28.34 15.71
N TYR A 744 15.55 -27.47 16.65
CA TYR A 744 14.66 -27.72 17.78
C TYR A 744 13.60 -26.61 17.85
N PHE A 745 12.54 -26.88 18.63
CA PHE A 745 11.48 -25.91 18.87
C PHE A 745 11.27 -25.78 20.39
N TYR A 746 11.24 -24.57 20.88
CA TYR A 746 10.79 -24.36 22.27
C TYR A 746 9.41 -23.72 22.26
N ARG A 747 8.60 -24.14 23.20
CA ARG A 747 7.20 -23.78 23.29
C ARG A 747 6.85 -23.38 24.72
N ILE A 748 6.16 -22.26 24.82
CA ILE A 748 5.51 -21.81 26.04
C ILE A 748 4.01 -22.08 25.95
N GLU A 749 3.46 -22.65 27.00
CA GLU A 749 2.03 -22.95 27.14
C GLU A 749 1.52 -22.35 28.45
N SER A 750 0.45 -21.57 28.42
CA SER A 750 -0.17 -20.97 29.60
C SER A 750 -1.63 -20.62 29.32
N ALA A 751 -2.55 -20.99 30.21
CA ALA A 751 -3.97 -20.69 30.17
C ALA A 751 -4.65 -20.99 28.80
N GLY A 752 -4.30 -22.13 28.18
CA GLY A 752 -4.87 -22.55 26.89
C GLY A 752 -4.24 -21.90 25.65
N ALA A 753 -3.35 -20.94 25.82
CA ALA A 753 -2.58 -20.36 24.74
C ALA A 753 -1.19 -21.00 24.64
N ALA A 754 -0.63 -21.09 23.42
CA ALA A 754 0.72 -21.57 23.19
C ALA A 754 1.42 -20.74 22.13
N GLN A 755 2.72 -20.48 22.35
CA GLN A 755 3.61 -19.92 21.34
C GLN A 755 4.83 -20.79 21.15
N THR A 756 5.32 -20.90 19.92
CA THR A 756 6.47 -21.75 19.55
C THR A 756 7.48 -20.95 18.74
N ARG A 757 8.77 -21.17 19.01
CA ARG A 757 9.89 -20.60 18.27
C ARG A 757 10.92 -21.67 17.91
N LYS A 758 11.63 -21.43 16.83
CA LYS A 758 12.72 -22.30 16.35
C LYS A 758 14.05 -21.91 16.98
N VAL A 759 14.85 -22.91 17.34
CA VAL A 759 16.24 -22.75 17.79
C VAL A 759 17.14 -23.76 17.07
N VAL A 760 18.35 -23.38 16.73
CA VAL A 760 19.31 -24.24 16.01
C VAL A 760 20.55 -24.45 16.86
N LEU A 761 20.83 -25.71 17.18
CA LEU A 761 22.04 -26.14 17.88
C LEU A 761 23.10 -26.52 16.86
N LEU A 762 24.27 -25.90 16.96
CA LEU A 762 25.50 -26.26 16.22
C LEU A 762 26.45 -27.03 17.15
N ARG A 763 27.30 -27.85 16.58
CA ARG A 763 28.46 -28.46 17.29
C ARG A 763 29.76 -27.81 16.90
#